data_b1f92d7433a39cbc88776521e946ca0d
#
_entry.id   b1f92d7433a39cbc88776521e946ca0d
#
_cell.length_a   1.000
_cell.length_b   1.000
_cell.length_c   1.000
_cell.angle_alpha   90.00
_cell.angle_beta   90.00
_cell.angle_gamma   90.00
#
_symmetry.space_group_name_H-M   'P 1'
#
loop_
_entity.id
_entity.type
_entity.pdbx_description
1 polymer ?
#
loop_
_entity_poly.entity_id
_entity_poly.type
_entity_poly.pdbx_seq_one_letter_code
_entity_poly.pdbx_strand_id
1 'polypeptide(L)'
;MKSPQIRFEDGVMFNLVSPRSSVRSSFVQNRYSSTVFLTLILIVSLVLATTACSTLNASGTPSIATEPIAMSATFPTATVGNSYNAVISVNGGNAPYTFQTRSGSLPPGLSLNSSTGAVFGMPNTAGSFTFTIAVTDKNAAAEGVKTFAVTVQHPAPKPVSVEISPSAVTITSGGSHQFTALVSNASTPAVTWTASGGTITSAGMFTAPKVNTSTTFHLTATSVADPTKTASAVANVDKAAPPTTTPTSTAALALTSTALPEATQGTPYTAGLRASGGTTPYSWKLSGSLPSGFAFNASQGAISGITSQSGAFAITAEVTDAAGHTVSQKLTLSVSTSSTGNFDGPAELPRAYVSSSLADTPAPGAVHLVSTPAALQSALNSAQCGDTISLAAGTTFSGSFVFPGKSCDDKHWIIVRTSAADSALPPEGTRLTPCYAGVASLPARPAFSCSSTKKVMATIAFNQVGSGPIVLGTGANHYRFIGLEITRSLPKATVYNLVASEKGGSVDHIVMDRMWIHGTAQDETTRGVMLSGTTNFAIVDSFFSDFHCVAISGACGDSQAIAGGLGDAAQGPFRIVNNYLEAAGENIIFGGGEAAVTPADIEVRRNFFFKPLAWMKGASNFLGGRDGNAFIVKNLFELKNAERVLIEGNVLENAWGGFSQVGFALLLTPKNPGTCSVCKVRDITIRYNSFSHAGAAMQIGNGLSDTGFAAEEGSHYSIHDDVFDDMFYAGCISCNGVMFQISSDYRGPQPFWLHDVSISHVTVATERAHAGWTIAGPIGQKNFEFSNNIIDSGPYTNSNAGGGAVQCYFGKAAMLGVLDSCWSDYSFTENVIVTTAKNNNWPVGNYTASGIAGVGFVNFNGGVGGNYQLAANSPYKGKAADGKDPGADITAVKAAVAGVR
;
A
#
# COMPACT_ATOMS: atom_id res chain seq x y z
N MET A 1 -47.80 -29.20 16.72
CA MET A 1 -46.80 -29.63 15.72
C MET A 1 -45.52 -28.83 16.03
N LYS A 2 -44.51 -29.51 16.49
CA LYS A 2 -43.26 -28.93 16.99
C LYS A 2 -42.35 -28.60 15.82
N SER A 3 -41.92 -27.35 15.73
CA SER A 3 -40.84 -26.91 14.84
C SER A 3 -39.50 -27.41 15.36
N PRO A 4 -38.59 -27.88 14.52
CA PRO A 4 -37.27 -28.28 14.98
C PRO A 4 -36.38 -27.05 15.13
N GLN A 5 -35.82 -26.84 16.31
CA GLN A 5 -34.72 -25.93 16.56
C GLN A 5 -33.46 -26.55 15.95
N ILE A 6 -32.83 -25.82 15.05
CA ILE A 6 -31.49 -26.12 14.60
C ILE A 6 -30.53 -25.40 15.57
N ARG A 7 -29.79 -26.20 16.31
CA ARG A 7 -28.64 -25.79 17.10
C ARG A 7 -27.47 -25.49 16.16
N PHE A 8 -26.96 -24.29 16.18
CA PHE A 8 -25.67 -23.99 15.58
C PHE A 8 -24.60 -24.37 16.58
N GLU A 9 -23.83 -25.42 16.28
CA GLU A 9 -22.56 -25.69 16.94
C GLU A 9 -21.46 -24.80 16.35
N ASP A 10 -20.67 -24.24 17.26
CA ASP A 10 -19.53 -23.36 16.99
C ASP A 10 -18.43 -24.10 16.20
N GLY A 11 -18.12 -23.60 15.02
CA GLY A 11 -17.01 -24.12 14.21
C GLY A 11 -16.99 -23.59 12.79
N VAL A 12 -16.73 -22.32 12.60
CA VAL A 12 -16.44 -21.78 11.26
C VAL A 12 -14.97 -21.99 10.95
N MET A 13 -14.65 -23.15 10.38
CA MET A 13 -13.43 -23.30 9.59
C MET A 13 -13.60 -22.53 8.29
N PHE A 14 -12.72 -21.58 8.01
CA PHE A 14 -12.52 -21.06 6.67
C PHE A 14 -11.91 -22.16 5.79
N ASN A 15 -12.76 -22.98 5.21
CA ASN A 15 -12.36 -23.81 4.08
C ASN A 15 -12.49 -22.97 2.81
N LEU A 16 -11.37 -22.53 2.28
CA LEU A 16 -11.25 -22.09 0.91
C LEU A 16 -11.49 -23.30 0.00
N VAL A 17 -12.74 -23.51 -0.38
CA VAL A 17 -13.10 -24.46 -1.44
C VAL A 17 -12.89 -23.75 -2.76
N SER A 18 -11.78 -24.03 -3.39
CA SER A 18 -11.59 -23.80 -4.82
C SER A 18 -12.52 -24.76 -5.58
N PRO A 19 -13.41 -24.30 -6.45
CA PRO A 19 -14.16 -25.18 -7.32
C PRO A 19 -13.23 -25.68 -8.42
N ARG A 20 -12.78 -26.94 -8.31
CA ARG A 20 -12.26 -27.68 -9.47
C ARG A 20 -13.42 -27.91 -10.44
N SER A 21 -13.49 -27.11 -11.48
CA SER A 21 -14.33 -27.39 -12.62
C SER A 21 -13.73 -28.55 -13.43
N SER A 22 -14.28 -29.74 -13.26
CA SER A 22 -14.07 -30.83 -14.20
C SER A 22 -14.91 -30.59 -15.45
N VAL A 23 -14.31 -30.03 -16.48
CA VAL A 23 -14.90 -30.03 -17.83
C VAL A 23 -14.67 -31.40 -18.43
N ARG A 24 -15.70 -32.23 -18.46
CA ARG A 24 -15.76 -33.42 -19.33
C ARG A 24 -16.09 -32.92 -20.75
N SER A 25 -15.08 -32.85 -21.59
CA SER A 25 -15.31 -32.79 -23.04
C SER A 25 -15.53 -34.23 -23.55
N SER A 26 -16.71 -34.48 -23.99
CA SER A 26 -17.04 -35.66 -24.79
C SER A 26 -16.49 -35.48 -26.19
N PHE A 27 -15.39 -36.15 -26.51
CA PHE A 27 -14.97 -36.37 -27.91
C PHE A 27 -15.49 -37.70 -28.40
N VAL A 28 -16.26 -37.62 -29.46
CA VAL A 28 -16.70 -38.73 -30.28
C VAL A 28 -15.48 -39.32 -30.98
N GLN A 29 -15.25 -40.63 -30.71
CA GLN A 29 -14.27 -41.42 -31.43
C GLN A 29 -14.78 -41.72 -32.85
N ASN A 30 -13.93 -41.39 -33.81
CA ASN A 30 -13.99 -42.07 -35.08
C ASN A 30 -12.69 -42.80 -35.36
N ARG A 31 -12.76 -44.12 -35.36
CA ARG A 31 -11.65 -45.04 -35.66
C ARG A 31 -11.37 -45.01 -37.15
N TYR A 32 -10.12 -44.94 -37.54
CA TYR A 32 -9.58 -45.73 -38.65
C TYR A 32 -8.16 -46.20 -38.30
N SER A 33 -7.94 -47.44 -38.68
CA SER A 33 -6.92 -48.39 -38.31
C SER A 33 -5.72 -48.36 -39.21
N SER A 34 -4.57 -48.79 -38.62
CA SER A 34 -3.50 -49.63 -39.26
C SER A 34 -2.49 -48.88 -40.16
N THR A 35 -1.28 -49.07 -40.05
CA THR A 35 -0.25 -50.07 -39.71
C THR A 35 1.04 -49.64 -40.43
N VAL A 36 2.16 -49.68 -39.65
CA VAL A 36 3.46 -50.28 -40.08
C VAL A 36 4.25 -49.61 -41.25
N PHE A 37 5.39 -49.03 -41.08
CA PHE A 37 6.69 -49.69 -41.25
C PHE A 37 7.87 -48.78 -40.84
N LEU A 38 8.73 -49.40 -40.15
CA LEU A 38 10.09 -49.03 -39.73
C LEU A 38 11.08 -49.16 -40.90
N THR A 39 12.22 -48.57 -40.75
CA THR A 39 13.56 -48.85 -41.37
C THR A 39 14.10 -47.71 -42.26
N LEU A 40 15.11 -47.12 -41.84
CA LEU A 40 16.57 -47.39 -41.61
C LEU A 40 17.48 -47.02 -42.81
N ILE A 41 18.57 -46.39 -42.50
CA ILE A 41 19.88 -46.44 -43.17
C ILE A 41 20.12 -45.42 -44.30
N LEU A 42 20.92 -44.43 -44.05
CA LEU A 42 22.41 -44.29 -44.09
C LEU A 42 23.11 -44.45 -45.46
N ILE A 43 24.07 -43.58 -45.67
CA ILE A 43 25.31 -43.75 -46.48
C ILE A 43 25.33 -42.99 -47.83
N VAL A 44 26.08 -41.95 -47.80
CA VAL A 44 27.49 -41.71 -48.19
C VAL A 44 27.74 -41.27 -49.62
N SER A 45 28.40 -40.14 -49.75
CA SER A 45 29.58 -39.86 -50.55
C SER A 45 29.44 -39.56 -52.05
N LEU A 46 29.86 -38.42 -52.37
CA LEU A 46 31.16 -38.07 -53.00
C LEU A 46 31.16 -38.01 -54.54
N VAL A 47 31.64 -36.86 -54.99
CA VAL A 47 32.64 -36.68 -56.02
C VAL A 47 32.26 -36.29 -57.47
N LEU A 48 32.90 -35.15 -57.78
CA LEU A 48 33.45 -34.67 -59.08
C LEU A 48 32.53 -34.19 -60.19
N ALA A 49 32.59 -32.95 -60.32
CA ALA A 49 33.32 -32.11 -61.36
C ALA A 49 33.32 -32.67 -62.77
N THR A 50 32.80 -31.87 -63.66
CA THR A 50 33.58 -31.39 -64.85
C THR A 50 32.67 -30.47 -65.69
N THR A 51 33.16 -29.26 -65.89
CA THR A 51 33.30 -28.45 -67.07
C THR A 51 32.37 -28.68 -68.27
N ALA A 52 31.76 -27.61 -68.72
CA ALA A 52 31.99 -26.89 -69.94
C ALA A 52 30.90 -25.86 -70.30
N CYS A 53 31.25 -24.69 -70.33
CA CYS A 53 31.31 -23.59 -71.26
C CYS A 53 30.16 -23.40 -72.28
N SER A 54 29.80 -22.09 -72.37
CA SER A 54 29.15 -21.32 -73.44
C SER A 54 27.64 -21.50 -73.61
N THR A 55 26.89 -20.41 -73.68
CA THR A 55 26.93 -19.18 -74.47
C THR A 55 25.98 -18.12 -73.95
N LEU A 56 26.34 -16.89 -74.15
CA LEU A 56 25.63 -15.62 -73.92
C LEU A 56 24.14 -15.59 -74.36
N ASN A 57 23.30 -14.97 -73.52
CA ASN A 57 22.57 -13.76 -73.98
C ASN A 57 21.98 -12.99 -72.80
N ALA A 58 22.04 -11.68 -72.89
CA ALA A 58 21.83 -10.66 -71.95
C ALA A 58 20.33 -10.37 -71.71
N SER A 59 20.03 -10.09 -70.43
CA SER A 59 19.26 -8.97 -69.88
C SER A 59 18.90 -9.30 -68.44
N GLY A 60 19.75 -8.97 -67.50
CA GLY A 60 19.51 -9.19 -66.08
C GLY A 60 19.91 -7.95 -65.33
N THR A 61 18.96 -7.36 -64.66
CA THR A 61 19.18 -6.47 -63.53
C THR A 61 20.18 -7.06 -62.59
N PRO A 62 21.12 -6.26 -62.01
CA PRO A 62 22.09 -6.78 -61.05
C PRO A 62 21.37 -7.23 -59.77
N SER A 63 21.32 -8.51 -59.52
CA SER A 63 21.01 -9.07 -58.21
C SER A 63 22.17 -8.64 -57.29
N ILE A 64 21.86 -7.71 -56.40
CA ILE A 64 22.75 -7.40 -55.28
C ILE A 64 22.79 -8.67 -54.40
N ALA A 65 23.91 -9.38 -54.41
CA ALA A 65 24.16 -10.44 -53.47
C ALA A 65 24.15 -9.81 -52.08
N THR A 66 23.11 -10.08 -51.31
CA THR A 66 23.01 -9.67 -49.89
C THR A 66 24.07 -10.44 -49.11
N GLU A 67 25.01 -9.73 -48.51
CA GLU A 67 25.96 -10.29 -47.55
C GLU A 67 25.17 -11.02 -46.43
N PRO A 68 25.58 -12.24 -46.06
CA PRO A 68 24.90 -12.97 -45.01
C PRO A 68 25.02 -12.25 -43.67
N ILE A 69 23.92 -12.17 -42.94
CA ILE A 69 23.85 -11.52 -41.64
C ILE A 69 24.60 -12.36 -40.63
N ALA A 70 25.62 -11.78 -39.99
CA ALA A 70 26.36 -12.37 -38.88
C ALA A 70 26.09 -11.60 -37.60
N MET A 71 25.82 -12.31 -36.49
CA MET A 71 25.60 -11.71 -35.17
C MET A 71 26.78 -12.03 -34.23
N SER A 72 27.18 -11.04 -33.42
CA SER A 72 28.12 -11.20 -32.32
C SER A 72 27.60 -10.49 -31.08
N ALA A 73 27.80 -11.07 -29.91
CA ALA A 73 27.53 -10.45 -28.61
C ALA A 73 28.37 -11.14 -27.54
N THR A 74 28.82 -10.37 -26.59
CA THR A 74 29.34 -10.88 -25.30
C THR A 74 28.29 -10.61 -24.25
N PHE A 75 27.81 -11.66 -23.61
CA PHE A 75 26.87 -11.59 -22.50
C PHE A 75 27.65 -11.81 -21.21
N PRO A 76 27.98 -10.75 -20.44
CA PRO A 76 28.59 -10.90 -19.11
C PRO A 76 27.70 -11.72 -18.16
N THR A 77 28.29 -12.28 -17.12
CA THR A 77 27.53 -12.88 -16.04
C THR A 77 26.68 -11.80 -15.36
N ALA A 78 25.39 -12.06 -15.25
CA ALA A 78 24.43 -11.20 -14.57
C ALA A 78 24.31 -11.58 -13.08
N THR A 79 23.79 -10.68 -12.26
CA THR A 79 23.48 -10.94 -10.85
C THR A 79 22.03 -10.61 -10.59
N VAL A 80 21.31 -11.49 -9.89
CA VAL A 80 19.91 -11.27 -9.51
C VAL A 80 19.75 -9.91 -8.82
N GLY A 81 18.77 -9.13 -9.28
CA GLY A 81 18.46 -7.80 -8.73
C GLY A 81 19.37 -6.66 -9.16
N ASN A 82 20.39 -6.91 -10.02
CA ASN A 82 21.24 -5.86 -10.56
C ASN A 82 20.85 -5.53 -12.00
N SER A 83 20.96 -4.26 -12.38
CA SER A 83 20.71 -3.85 -13.76
C SER A 83 21.68 -4.54 -14.73
N TYR A 84 21.16 -5.00 -15.84
CA TYR A 84 21.89 -5.69 -16.89
C TYR A 84 21.62 -5.05 -18.25
N ASN A 85 22.67 -4.93 -19.06
CA ASN A 85 22.56 -4.45 -20.44
C ASN A 85 23.68 -5.04 -21.29
N ALA A 86 23.32 -5.72 -22.38
CA ALA A 86 24.24 -6.21 -23.38
C ALA A 86 23.60 -6.05 -24.77
N VAL A 87 24.40 -5.76 -25.79
CA VAL A 87 23.90 -5.46 -27.13
C VAL A 87 24.42 -6.49 -28.13
N ILE A 88 23.51 -6.98 -28.98
CA ILE A 88 23.83 -7.84 -30.11
C ILE A 88 24.27 -6.98 -31.30
N SER A 89 25.48 -7.13 -31.72
CA SER A 89 26.00 -6.47 -32.91
C SER A 89 25.73 -7.31 -34.16
N VAL A 90 25.34 -6.65 -35.25
CA VAL A 90 25.02 -7.25 -36.53
C VAL A 90 26.02 -6.75 -37.58
N ASN A 91 26.50 -7.68 -38.41
CA ASN A 91 27.35 -7.40 -39.56
C ASN A 91 26.77 -8.06 -40.82
N GLY A 92 26.71 -7.35 -41.91
CA GLY A 92 26.04 -7.79 -43.15
C GLY A 92 24.55 -7.42 -43.19
N GLY A 93 23.88 -7.58 -44.33
CA GLY A 93 22.50 -7.14 -44.55
C GLY A 93 22.35 -5.61 -44.62
N ASN A 94 21.11 -5.12 -44.66
CA ASN A 94 20.79 -3.70 -44.80
C ASN A 94 19.98 -3.21 -43.58
N ALA A 95 20.52 -2.25 -42.80
CA ALA A 95 19.79 -1.64 -41.69
C ALA A 95 18.53 -0.87 -42.19
N PRO A 96 17.47 -0.69 -41.36
CA PRO A 96 17.37 -1.14 -39.97
C PRO A 96 17.16 -2.65 -39.83
N TYR A 97 17.64 -3.19 -38.72
CA TYR A 97 17.47 -4.60 -38.34
C TYR A 97 16.28 -4.78 -37.40
N THR A 98 15.65 -5.94 -37.44
CA THR A 98 14.63 -6.37 -36.48
C THR A 98 15.08 -7.65 -35.79
N PHE A 99 15.11 -7.63 -34.45
CA PHE A 99 15.54 -8.74 -33.62
C PHE A 99 14.33 -9.42 -32.98
N GLN A 100 14.34 -10.75 -32.94
CA GLN A 100 13.30 -11.56 -32.36
C GLN A 100 13.88 -12.80 -31.67
N THR A 101 13.33 -13.18 -30.53
CA THR A 101 13.64 -14.47 -29.90
C THR A 101 12.93 -15.59 -30.66
N ARG A 102 13.69 -16.51 -31.23
CA ARG A 102 13.17 -17.61 -32.06
C ARG A 102 12.90 -18.87 -31.24
N SER A 103 13.75 -19.16 -30.26
CA SER A 103 13.60 -20.30 -29.36
C SER A 103 14.38 -20.08 -28.07
N GLY A 104 14.04 -20.82 -27.02
CA GLY A 104 14.53 -20.61 -25.67
C GLY A 104 13.86 -19.39 -25.01
N SER A 105 14.34 -19.01 -23.85
CA SER A 105 13.87 -17.83 -23.11
C SER A 105 15.04 -17.04 -22.55
N LEU A 106 14.93 -15.73 -22.58
CA LEU A 106 15.81 -14.84 -21.82
C LEU A 106 15.68 -15.15 -20.33
N PRO A 107 16.72 -14.84 -19.52
CA PRO A 107 16.55 -14.84 -18.09
C PRO A 107 15.31 -14.05 -17.66
N PRO A 108 14.47 -14.56 -16.75
CA PRO A 108 13.35 -13.81 -16.22
C PRO A 108 13.80 -12.45 -15.67
N GLY A 109 13.10 -11.38 -16.07
CA GLY A 109 13.48 -9.99 -15.79
C GLY A 109 14.36 -9.32 -16.83
N LEU A 110 14.80 -10.04 -17.88
CA LEU A 110 15.45 -9.44 -19.03
C LEU A 110 14.55 -9.43 -20.26
N SER A 111 14.67 -8.38 -21.07
CA SER A 111 13.91 -8.16 -22.32
C SER A 111 14.86 -7.89 -23.48
N LEU A 112 14.42 -8.26 -24.69
CA LEU A 112 15.12 -7.94 -25.94
C LEU A 112 14.45 -6.74 -26.60
N ASN A 113 15.23 -5.70 -26.88
CA ASN A 113 14.77 -4.60 -27.72
C ASN A 113 14.82 -5.03 -29.19
N SER A 114 13.68 -5.10 -29.83
CA SER A 114 13.52 -5.60 -31.19
C SER A 114 14.14 -4.70 -32.27
N SER A 115 14.46 -3.46 -31.98
CA SER A 115 15.06 -2.53 -32.93
C SER A 115 16.55 -2.30 -32.72
N THR A 116 17.07 -2.45 -31.50
CA THR A 116 18.47 -2.18 -31.18
C THR A 116 19.29 -3.43 -30.90
N GLY A 117 18.65 -4.59 -30.70
CA GLY A 117 19.30 -5.82 -30.28
C GLY A 117 19.86 -5.79 -28.84
N ALA A 118 19.43 -4.82 -28.04
CA ALA A 118 19.82 -4.76 -26.61
C ALA A 118 19.02 -5.80 -25.80
N VAL A 119 19.74 -6.58 -24.99
CA VAL A 119 19.18 -7.43 -23.94
C VAL A 119 19.40 -6.73 -22.61
N PHE A 120 18.34 -6.27 -22.00
CA PHE A 120 18.40 -5.37 -20.84
C PHE A 120 17.31 -5.70 -19.80
N GLY A 121 17.49 -5.19 -18.58
CA GLY A 121 16.57 -5.37 -17.48
C GLY A 121 17.28 -5.72 -16.17
N MET A 122 16.52 -6.30 -15.22
CA MET A 122 17.04 -6.79 -13.95
C MET A 122 16.65 -8.27 -13.81
N PRO A 123 17.59 -9.21 -13.94
CA PRO A 123 17.24 -10.63 -13.81
C PRO A 123 16.83 -10.94 -12.38
N ASN A 124 15.76 -11.71 -12.23
CA ASN A 124 15.19 -12.08 -10.93
C ASN A 124 15.38 -13.54 -10.56
N THR A 125 15.96 -14.34 -11.44
CA THR A 125 16.14 -15.79 -11.25
C THR A 125 17.56 -16.17 -11.62
N ALA A 126 18.27 -16.82 -10.70
CA ALA A 126 19.60 -17.36 -10.95
C ALA A 126 19.53 -18.64 -11.80
N GLY A 127 20.51 -18.85 -12.67
CA GLY A 127 20.58 -20.00 -13.55
C GLY A 127 21.35 -19.71 -14.82
N SER A 128 21.47 -20.70 -15.71
CA SER A 128 22.01 -20.54 -17.04
C SER A 128 20.89 -20.62 -18.06
N PHE A 129 20.74 -19.55 -18.83
CA PHE A 129 19.65 -19.40 -19.79
C PHE A 129 20.22 -19.37 -21.20
N THR A 130 19.68 -20.21 -22.08
CA THR A 130 20.07 -20.30 -23.48
C THR A 130 18.89 -19.88 -24.35
N PHE A 131 19.13 -18.98 -25.29
CA PHE A 131 18.11 -18.46 -26.18
C PHE A 131 18.70 -18.22 -27.58
N THR A 132 17.85 -18.36 -28.58
CA THR A 132 18.21 -18.17 -29.99
C THR A 132 17.54 -16.90 -30.50
N ILE A 133 18.36 -16.00 -31.04
CA ILE A 133 17.89 -14.75 -31.65
C ILE A 133 17.94 -14.89 -33.15
N ALA A 134 16.88 -14.47 -33.82
CA ALA A 134 16.83 -14.22 -35.25
C ALA A 134 16.89 -12.72 -35.48
N VAL A 135 17.65 -12.29 -36.50
CA VAL A 135 17.69 -10.91 -36.99
C VAL A 135 17.34 -10.88 -38.45
N THR A 136 16.46 -9.98 -38.85
CA THR A 136 16.11 -9.72 -40.26
C THR A 136 16.50 -8.29 -40.63
N ASP A 137 16.90 -8.10 -41.88
CA ASP A 137 17.21 -6.80 -42.43
C ASP A 137 15.95 -6.05 -42.93
N LYS A 138 16.12 -4.80 -43.35
CA LYS A 138 15.04 -3.91 -43.78
C LYS A 138 14.08 -4.52 -44.82
N ASN A 139 14.56 -5.39 -45.65
CA ASN A 139 13.77 -5.96 -46.76
C ASN A 139 13.30 -7.39 -46.44
N ALA A 140 13.58 -7.91 -45.24
CA ALA A 140 13.41 -9.32 -44.86
C ALA A 140 14.02 -10.31 -45.88
N ALA A 141 15.01 -9.85 -46.64
CA ALA A 141 15.66 -10.63 -47.68
C ALA A 141 16.82 -11.49 -47.14
N ALA A 142 17.34 -11.14 -45.93
CA ALA A 142 18.37 -11.90 -45.24
C ALA A 142 17.97 -12.12 -43.78
N GLU A 143 18.14 -13.34 -43.28
CA GLU A 143 17.95 -13.70 -41.86
C GLU A 143 19.26 -14.27 -41.30
N GLY A 144 19.68 -13.75 -40.15
CA GLY A 144 20.74 -14.33 -39.37
C GLY A 144 20.14 -14.96 -38.10
N VAL A 145 20.61 -16.16 -37.72
CA VAL A 145 20.14 -16.86 -36.52
C VAL A 145 21.36 -17.26 -35.68
N LYS A 146 21.36 -16.96 -34.39
CA LYS A 146 22.41 -17.33 -33.46
C LYS A 146 21.91 -17.63 -32.07
N THR A 147 22.49 -18.65 -31.46
CA THR A 147 22.18 -19.01 -30.05
C THR A 147 23.22 -18.37 -29.13
N PHE A 148 22.69 -17.80 -28.03
CA PHE A 148 23.45 -17.16 -26.96
C PHE A 148 23.10 -17.78 -25.61
N ALA A 149 23.99 -17.55 -24.64
CA ALA A 149 23.76 -17.97 -23.25
C ALA A 149 24.10 -16.83 -22.29
N VAL A 150 23.30 -16.70 -21.23
CA VAL A 150 23.52 -15.79 -20.09
C VAL A 150 23.48 -16.58 -18.81
N THR A 151 24.49 -16.42 -17.98
CA THR A 151 24.52 -16.97 -16.62
C THR A 151 24.14 -15.87 -15.63
N VAL A 152 23.14 -16.12 -14.81
CA VAL A 152 22.69 -15.25 -13.72
C VAL A 152 23.07 -15.89 -12.39
N GLN A 153 23.78 -15.16 -11.53
CA GLN A 153 24.21 -15.61 -10.20
C GLN A 153 23.40 -14.89 -9.10
N HIS A 154 23.28 -15.53 -7.95
CA HIS A 154 22.80 -14.85 -6.76
C HIS A 154 23.80 -13.77 -6.32
N PRO A 155 23.35 -12.64 -5.72
CA PRO A 155 24.24 -11.72 -5.03
C PRO A 155 25.08 -12.49 -3.99
N ALA A 156 26.34 -12.13 -3.86
CA ALA A 156 27.18 -12.71 -2.80
C ALA A 156 26.57 -12.40 -1.43
N PRO A 157 26.44 -13.37 -0.51
CA PRO A 157 25.97 -13.12 0.83
C PRO A 157 26.82 -12.04 1.50
N LYS A 158 26.18 -11.06 2.15
CA LYS A 158 26.91 -10.08 2.95
C LYS A 158 27.64 -10.80 4.09
N PRO A 159 28.89 -10.45 4.40
CA PRO A 159 29.63 -11.10 5.46
C PRO A 159 28.96 -10.84 6.83
N VAL A 160 28.95 -11.85 7.67
CA VAL A 160 28.51 -11.71 9.08
C VAL A 160 29.45 -10.74 9.79
N SER A 161 28.89 -9.82 10.58
CA SER A 161 29.64 -8.92 11.45
C SER A 161 29.09 -8.93 12.87
N VAL A 162 29.95 -8.69 13.85
CA VAL A 162 29.60 -8.57 15.29
C VAL A 162 30.07 -7.21 15.78
N GLU A 163 29.23 -6.54 16.55
CA GLU A 163 29.54 -5.28 17.23
C GLU A 163 29.21 -5.40 18.70
N ILE A 164 29.97 -4.76 19.60
CA ILE A 164 29.69 -4.72 21.04
C ILE A 164 29.49 -3.27 21.49
N SER A 165 28.48 -3.05 22.29
CA SER A 165 28.21 -1.75 22.94
C SER A 165 28.01 -1.94 24.45
N PRO A 166 28.64 -1.07 25.27
CA PRO A 166 29.69 -0.11 24.91
C PRO A 166 31.00 -0.80 24.58
N SER A 167 31.87 -0.18 23.76
CA SER A 167 33.20 -0.72 23.42
C SER A 167 34.21 -0.62 24.57
N ALA A 168 33.96 0.26 25.54
CA ALA A 168 34.76 0.39 26.76
C ALA A 168 33.91 0.93 27.92
N VAL A 169 34.24 0.47 29.16
CA VAL A 169 33.61 0.94 30.37
C VAL A 169 34.59 0.96 31.54
N THR A 170 34.44 1.89 32.48
CA THR A 170 35.16 1.88 33.77
C THR A 170 34.19 1.46 34.86
N ILE A 171 34.54 0.45 35.65
CA ILE A 171 33.73 -0.08 36.74
C ILE A 171 34.57 -0.26 37.98
N THR A 172 33.96 -0.22 39.15
CA THR A 172 34.66 -0.46 40.39
C THR A 172 34.93 -1.94 40.63
N SER A 173 35.96 -2.27 41.40
CA SER A 173 36.30 -3.63 41.83
C SER A 173 35.06 -4.37 42.40
N GLY A 174 34.69 -5.48 41.79
CA GLY A 174 33.51 -6.28 42.14
C GLY A 174 32.16 -5.72 41.58
N GLY A 175 32.16 -4.61 40.83
CA GLY A 175 30.96 -4.06 40.17
C GLY A 175 30.58 -4.83 38.94
N SER A 176 29.34 -4.58 38.45
CA SER A 176 28.80 -5.22 37.22
C SER A 176 28.41 -4.19 36.18
N HIS A 177 28.48 -4.57 34.90
CA HIS A 177 28.03 -3.74 33.79
C HIS A 177 27.47 -4.61 32.67
N GLN A 178 26.41 -4.12 32.03
CA GLN A 178 25.76 -4.80 30.89
C GLN A 178 26.44 -4.41 29.59
N PHE A 179 26.86 -5.41 28.82
CA PHE A 179 27.29 -5.28 27.43
C PHE A 179 26.24 -5.92 26.51
N THR A 180 26.05 -5.35 25.35
CA THR A 180 25.19 -5.89 24.28
C THR A 180 26.02 -6.20 23.06
N ALA A 181 25.65 -7.24 22.30
CA ALA A 181 26.27 -7.57 21.03
C ALA A 181 25.20 -7.60 19.94
N LEU A 182 25.54 -6.99 18.80
CA LEU A 182 24.73 -7.01 17.58
C LEU A 182 25.44 -7.86 16.54
N VAL A 183 24.75 -8.89 16.01
CA VAL A 183 25.21 -9.71 14.90
C VAL A 183 24.39 -9.35 13.65
N SER A 184 25.04 -8.86 12.62
CA SER A 184 24.42 -8.50 11.35
C SER A 184 24.71 -9.54 10.27
N ASN A 185 23.79 -9.71 9.33
CA ASN A 185 23.88 -10.63 8.17
C ASN A 185 24.01 -12.11 8.56
N ALA A 186 23.46 -12.51 9.70
CA ALA A 186 23.48 -13.90 10.19
C ALA A 186 22.05 -14.43 10.33
N SER A 187 21.86 -15.70 10.05
CA SER A 187 20.56 -16.39 10.26
C SER A 187 20.16 -16.52 11.74
N THR A 188 21.12 -16.45 12.63
CA THR A 188 20.95 -16.46 14.08
C THR A 188 21.78 -15.33 14.70
N PRO A 189 21.14 -14.34 15.36
CA PRO A 189 21.86 -13.19 15.94
C PRO A 189 22.52 -13.51 17.31
N ALA A 190 22.55 -14.78 17.70
CA ALA A 190 23.08 -15.18 18.99
C ALA A 190 24.62 -15.08 19.04
N VAL A 191 25.14 -14.73 20.22
CA VAL A 191 26.58 -14.70 20.50
C VAL A 191 26.92 -15.56 21.72
N THR A 192 28.16 -16.04 21.75
CA THR A 192 28.79 -16.56 22.98
C THR A 192 29.72 -15.50 23.53
N TRP A 193 29.68 -15.30 24.85
CA TRP A 193 30.50 -14.32 25.54
C TRP A 193 31.66 -14.98 26.28
N THR A 194 32.81 -14.32 26.21
CA THR A 194 33.98 -14.67 27.04
C THR A 194 34.59 -13.41 27.66
N ALA A 195 35.22 -13.56 28.81
CA ALA A 195 35.95 -12.50 29.51
C ALA A 195 37.32 -12.98 29.93
N SER A 196 38.34 -12.11 29.86
CA SER A 196 39.71 -12.43 30.28
C SER A 196 39.87 -12.53 31.79
N GLY A 197 38.85 -12.18 32.55
CA GLY A 197 38.74 -12.31 34.02
C GLY A 197 37.38 -11.77 34.48
N GLY A 198 36.98 -12.16 35.70
CA GLY A 198 35.58 -11.95 36.13
C GLY A 198 34.62 -12.96 35.54
N THR A 199 33.34 -12.66 35.53
CA THR A 199 32.30 -13.51 34.92
C THR A 199 31.43 -12.70 33.99
N ILE A 200 31.04 -13.29 32.85
CA ILE A 200 30.08 -12.71 31.96
C ILE A 200 28.97 -13.73 31.68
N THR A 201 27.71 -13.30 31.76
CA THR A 201 26.57 -14.17 31.50
C THR A 201 26.32 -14.29 29.99
N SER A 202 25.50 -15.28 29.58
CA SER A 202 25.04 -15.40 28.17
C SER A 202 24.27 -14.18 27.69
N ALA A 203 23.68 -13.41 28.61
CA ALA A 203 23.00 -12.15 28.30
C ALA A 203 23.95 -10.93 28.24
N GLY A 204 25.26 -11.10 28.45
CA GLY A 204 26.25 -10.04 28.35
C GLY A 204 26.44 -9.23 29.64
N MET A 205 25.90 -9.66 30.79
CA MET A 205 26.15 -9.01 32.08
C MET A 205 27.56 -9.42 32.57
N PHE A 206 28.49 -8.50 32.56
CA PHE A 206 29.84 -8.69 33.13
C PHE A 206 29.90 -8.28 34.57
N THR A 207 30.50 -9.14 35.41
CA THR A 207 30.81 -8.87 36.82
C THR A 207 32.32 -8.91 37.00
N ALA A 208 32.90 -7.79 37.38
CA ALA A 208 34.32 -7.65 37.57
C ALA A 208 34.82 -8.45 38.81
N PRO A 209 36.00 -9.05 38.74
CA PRO A 209 36.63 -9.60 39.94
C PRO A 209 37.03 -8.50 40.91
N LYS A 210 37.28 -8.87 42.17
CA LYS A 210 37.92 -7.97 43.14
C LYS A 210 39.39 -7.80 42.75
N VAL A 211 39.81 -6.55 42.52
CA VAL A 211 41.20 -6.22 42.15
C VAL A 211 41.83 -5.25 43.16
N ASN A 212 43.11 -5.44 43.45
CA ASN A 212 43.89 -4.59 44.37
C ASN A 212 44.64 -3.46 43.62
N THR A 213 44.72 -3.55 42.31
CA THR A 213 45.27 -2.53 41.39
C THR A 213 44.32 -2.38 40.21
N SER A 214 44.20 -1.19 39.67
CA SER A 214 43.37 -0.96 38.46
C SER A 214 43.82 -1.91 37.37
N THR A 215 42.90 -2.69 36.82
CA THR A 215 43.16 -3.80 35.89
C THR A 215 42.16 -3.74 34.75
N THR A 216 42.64 -3.97 33.53
CA THR A 216 41.79 -4.00 32.33
C THR A 216 41.42 -5.45 31.97
N PHE A 217 40.16 -5.70 31.73
CA PHE A 217 39.63 -6.96 31.24
C PHE A 217 39.08 -6.81 29.85
N HIS A 218 39.34 -7.80 29.00
CA HIS A 218 38.80 -7.89 27.64
C HIS A 218 37.60 -8.82 27.62
N LEU A 219 36.54 -8.36 26.97
CA LEU A 219 35.31 -9.09 26.75
C LEU A 219 35.19 -9.37 25.27
N THR A 220 34.81 -10.57 24.89
CA THR A 220 34.66 -10.95 23.51
C THR A 220 33.30 -11.59 23.29
N ALA A 221 32.56 -11.09 22.31
CA ALA A 221 31.36 -11.71 21.75
C ALA A 221 31.73 -12.42 20.45
N THR A 222 31.37 -13.68 20.34
CA THR A 222 31.61 -14.52 19.15
C THR A 222 30.27 -14.91 18.57
N SER A 223 30.07 -14.68 17.26
CA SER A 223 28.83 -15.09 16.56
C SER A 223 28.66 -16.62 16.60
N VAL A 224 27.44 -17.07 16.96
CA VAL A 224 27.10 -18.49 16.89
C VAL A 224 26.96 -18.96 15.43
N ALA A 225 26.50 -18.08 14.55
CA ALA A 225 26.32 -18.38 13.12
C ALA A 225 27.63 -18.47 12.34
N ASP A 226 28.63 -17.67 12.72
CA ASP A 226 29.98 -17.70 12.14
C ASP A 226 31.01 -17.46 13.25
N PRO A 227 31.56 -18.53 13.85
CA PRO A 227 32.50 -18.41 14.94
C PRO A 227 33.84 -17.71 14.59
N THR A 228 34.08 -17.43 13.32
CA THR A 228 35.25 -16.62 12.89
C THR A 228 35.04 -15.12 13.10
N LYS A 229 33.79 -14.70 13.36
CA LYS A 229 33.41 -13.31 13.55
C LYS A 229 33.25 -13.00 15.03
N THR A 230 34.06 -12.10 15.49
CA THR A 230 34.12 -11.67 16.89
C THR A 230 34.18 -10.16 16.99
N ALA A 231 33.74 -9.63 18.14
CA ALA A 231 34.00 -8.26 18.53
C ALA A 231 34.52 -8.25 19.98
N SER A 232 35.28 -7.23 20.34
CA SER A 232 35.86 -7.10 21.68
C SER A 232 35.52 -5.76 22.30
N ALA A 233 35.31 -5.77 23.63
CA ALA A 233 35.12 -4.58 24.46
C ALA A 233 36.06 -4.62 25.65
N VAL A 234 36.26 -3.48 26.29
CA VAL A 234 37.19 -3.29 27.41
C VAL A 234 36.45 -2.90 28.66
N ALA A 235 36.69 -3.60 29.75
CA ALA A 235 36.27 -3.22 31.10
C ALA A 235 37.49 -2.81 31.94
N ASN A 236 37.68 -1.53 32.23
CA ASN A 236 38.67 -1.01 33.11
C ASN A 236 38.13 -1.12 34.54
N VAL A 237 38.73 -1.94 35.38
CA VAL A 237 38.31 -2.16 36.75
C VAL A 237 39.22 -1.43 37.69
N ASP A 238 38.71 -0.39 38.36
CA ASP A 238 39.46 0.36 39.34
C ASP A 238 39.58 -0.41 40.66
N LYS A 239 40.73 -0.29 41.32
CA LYS A 239 40.99 -0.90 42.61
C LYS A 239 39.94 -0.54 43.65
N ALA A 240 39.62 -1.43 44.55
CA ALA A 240 38.82 -1.11 45.71
C ALA A 240 39.55 -0.08 46.57
N ALA A 241 38.87 1.01 46.96
CA ALA A 241 39.41 1.94 47.93
C ALA A 241 39.60 1.21 49.30
N PRO A 242 40.70 1.51 50.09
CA PRO A 242 40.83 0.94 51.40
C PRO A 242 39.62 1.31 52.29
N PRO A 243 39.17 0.47 53.21
CA PRO A 243 38.09 0.82 54.12
C PRO A 243 38.57 1.93 55.06
N THR A 244 38.24 3.15 54.78
CA THR A 244 38.37 4.27 55.73
C THR A 244 37.12 4.29 56.57
N THR A 245 37.28 4.01 57.86
CA THR A 245 36.29 4.24 58.90
C THR A 245 36.18 5.74 59.17
N THR A 246 35.38 6.42 58.41
CA THR A 246 34.87 7.77 58.72
C THR A 246 33.48 7.85 58.09
N PRO A 247 32.47 8.46 58.72
CA PRO A 247 31.14 8.52 58.13
C PRO A 247 31.23 9.30 56.86
N THR A 248 31.15 8.61 55.75
CA THR A 248 31.20 9.21 54.42
C THR A 248 29.89 9.95 54.21
N SER A 249 29.97 11.28 54.11
CA SER A 249 28.97 12.07 53.45
C SER A 249 28.76 11.45 52.10
N THR A 250 27.64 10.77 51.85
CA THR A 250 27.24 10.30 50.54
C THR A 250 27.18 11.53 49.62
N ALA A 251 27.93 11.52 48.54
CA ALA A 251 27.81 12.57 47.53
C ALA A 251 26.33 12.76 47.23
N ALA A 252 25.86 14.00 47.28
CA ALA A 252 24.45 14.30 47.04
C ALA A 252 24.04 13.74 45.66
N LEU A 253 22.83 13.19 45.59
CA LEU A 253 22.26 12.76 44.33
C LEU A 253 22.29 13.92 43.31
N ALA A 254 22.80 13.70 42.15
CA ALA A 254 22.88 14.69 41.07
C ALA A 254 22.53 14.06 39.71
N LEU A 255 21.73 14.74 38.95
CA LEU A 255 21.43 14.38 37.55
C LEU A 255 22.58 14.92 36.69
N THR A 256 23.30 14.04 36.01
CA THR A 256 24.53 14.40 35.27
C THR A 256 24.27 14.62 33.77
N SER A 257 23.09 14.26 33.24
CA SER A 257 22.69 14.60 31.90
C SER A 257 22.32 16.09 31.82
N THR A 258 23.17 16.89 31.21
CA THR A 258 22.94 18.35 31.02
C THR A 258 22.30 18.68 29.68
N ALA A 259 22.37 17.78 28.71
CA ALA A 259 21.76 17.88 27.38
C ALA A 259 21.39 16.50 26.89
N LEU A 260 20.44 16.44 25.97
CA LEU A 260 20.10 15.25 25.20
C LEU A 260 20.71 15.36 23.80
N PRO A 261 21.13 14.24 23.18
CA PRO A 261 21.49 14.21 21.78
C PRO A 261 20.36 14.77 20.92
N GLU A 262 20.68 15.37 19.80
CA GLU A 262 19.68 15.81 18.83
C GLU A 262 19.06 14.59 18.13
N ALA A 263 17.75 14.56 18.02
CA ALA A 263 17.00 13.60 17.23
C ALA A 263 16.76 14.12 15.82
N THR A 264 16.53 13.22 14.85
CA THR A 264 16.11 13.59 13.51
C THR A 264 14.74 12.98 13.24
N GLN A 265 13.83 13.77 12.71
CA GLN A 265 12.49 13.32 12.31
C GLN A 265 12.56 12.07 11.42
N GLY A 266 11.73 11.05 11.69
CA GLY A 266 11.68 9.81 10.92
C GLY A 266 12.83 8.84 11.14
N THR A 267 13.77 9.11 12.05
CA THR A 267 14.89 8.21 12.35
C THR A 267 14.79 7.63 13.77
N PRO A 268 15.18 6.35 13.99
CA PRO A 268 15.23 5.77 15.33
C PRO A 268 16.13 6.57 16.25
N TYR A 269 15.64 6.87 17.45
CA TYR A 269 16.35 7.64 18.46
C TYR A 269 16.43 6.86 19.77
N THR A 270 17.56 6.97 20.45
CA THR A 270 17.74 6.45 21.82
C THR A 270 18.68 7.36 22.61
N ALA A 271 18.24 7.78 23.79
CA ALA A 271 19.05 8.54 24.72
C ALA A 271 18.78 8.11 26.16
N GLY A 272 19.84 7.93 26.96
CA GLY A 272 19.76 7.58 28.37
C GLY A 272 20.08 8.76 29.30
N LEU A 273 19.25 8.98 30.31
CA LEU A 273 19.49 9.90 31.39
C LEU A 273 20.52 9.30 32.36
N ARG A 274 21.38 10.13 32.96
CA ARG A 274 22.43 9.70 33.88
C ARG A 274 22.36 10.47 35.18
N ALA A 275 22.62 9.77 36.26
CA ALA A 275 22.73 10.35 37.61
C ALA A 275 24.00 9.84 38.33
N SER A 276 24.44 10.56 39.30
CA SER A 276 25.55 10.20 40.17
C SER A 276 25.25 10.57 41.61
N GLY A 277 25.94 9.96 42.58
CA GLY A 277 25.66 10.17 44.00
C GLY A 277 24.39 9.48 44.50
N GLY A 278 23.95 9.77 45.71
CA GLY A 278 22.80 9.10 46.32
C GLY A 278 22.97 7.59 46.49
N THR A 279 21.89 6.87 46.69
CA THR A 279 21.84 5.41 46.92
C THR A 279 21.14 4.71 45.73
N THR A 280 21.82 3.80 45.04
CA THR A 280 21.21 3.00 43.94
C THR A 280 20.29 1.89 44.51
N PRO A 281 19.26 1.42 43.77
CA PRO A 281 18.91 1.78 42.37
C PRO A 281 18.22 3.14 42.27
N TYR A 282 18.33 3.76 41.08
CA TYR A 282 17.59 4.95 40.74
C TYR A 282 16.26 4.61 40.08
N SER A 283 15.25 5.40 40.37
CA SER A 283 13.99 5.44 39.63
C SER A 283 13.86 6.79 38.94
N TRP A 284 13.28 6.77 37.74
CA TRP A 284 13.23 7.93 36.87
C TRP A 284 11.80 8.35 36.59
N LYS A 285 11.59 9.63 36.48
CA LYS A 285 10.32 10.21 36.03
C LYS A 285 10.61 11.33 35.07
N LEU A 286 9.74 11.45 34.09
CA LEU A 286 9.80 12.50 33.08
C LEU A 286 8.50 13.29 33.11
N SER A 287 8.57 14.61 33.10
CA SER A 287 7.44 15.50 32.97
C SER A 287 7.66 16.46 31.82
N GLY A 288 6.58 16.94 31.21
CA GLY A 288 6.61 17.62 29.91
C GLY A 288 6.25 16.66 28.80
N SER A 289 6.05 17.16 27.58
CA SER A 289 5.64 16.34 26.43
C SER A 289 6.85 15.91 25.63
N LEU A 290 7.07 14.61 25.48
CA LEU A 290 7.96 14.09 24.44
C LEU A 290 7.30 14.24 23.07
N PRO A 291 8.09 14.31 22.00
CA PRO A 291 7.56 14.18 20.64
C PRO A 291 6.72 12.90 20.53
N SER A 292 5.59 12.97 19.80
CA SER A 292 4.81 11.75 19.51
C SER A 292 5.68 10.69 18.84
N GLY A 293 5.52 9.43 19.24
CA GLY A 293 6.38 8.33 18.79
C GLY A 293 7.65 8.11 19.62
N PHE A 294 7.92 8.96 20.64
CA PHE A 294 8.95 8.69 21.63
C PHE A 294 8.33 8.19 22.93
N ALA A 295 8.92 7.15 23.49
CA ALA A 295 8.55 6.58 24.78
C ALA A 295 9.67 6.79 25.80
N PHE A 296 9.28 6.90 27.09
CA PHE A 296 10.19 6.98 28.21
C PHE A 296 10.12 5.71 29.07
N ASN A 297 11.25 5.05 29.22
CA ASN A 297 11.38 3.91 30.12
C ASN A 297 11.83 4.39 31.52
N ALA A 298 10.91 4.40 32.48
CA ALA A 298 11.14 4.91 33.81
C ALA A 298 12.12 4.05 34.67
N SER A 299 12.30 2.78 34.34
CA SER A 299 13.25 1.92 35.07
C SER A 299 14.69 2.08 34.57
N GLN A 300 14.89 2.50 33.35
CA GLN A 300 16.19 2.67 32.72
C GLN A 300 16.60 4.14 32.55
N GLY A 301 15.65 5.07 32.67
CA GLY A 301 15.86 6.48 32.38
C GLY A 301 16.12 6.74 30.90
N ALA A 302 15.55 5.92 30.01
CA ALA A 302 15.82 5.96 28.60
C ALA A 302 14.64 6.55 27.82
N ILE A 303 14.92 7.40 26.84
CA ILE A 303 13.98 7.91 25.84
C ILE A 303 14.31 7.23 24.53
N SER A 304 13.33 6.61 23.89
CA SER A 304 13.53 5.94 22.59
C SER A 304 12.28 6.00 21.74
N GLY A 305 12.45 5.85 20.42
CA GLY A 305 11.34 5.80 19.46
C GLY A 305 11.69 6.43 18.12
N ILE A 306 10.65 6.64 17.30
CA ILE A 306 10.73 7.38 16.04
C ILE A 306 9.65 8.45 16.07
N THR A 307 9.99 9.69 15.75
CA THR A 307 9.03 10.80 15.76
C THR A 307 8.83 11.40 14.36
N SER A 308 7.59 11.77 14.06
CA SER A 308 7.26 12.60 12.90
C SER A 308 7.24 14.11 13.21
N GLN A 309 7.44 14.50 14.48
CA GLN A 309 7.47 15.90 14.88
C GLN A 309 8.88 16.47 14.82
N SER A 310 9.00 17.74 14.51
CA SER A 310 10.24 18.50 14.59
C SER A 310 10.07 19.71 15.51
N GLY A 311 11.16 20.20 16.07
CA GLY A 311 11.16 21.36 16.97
C GLY A 311 11.89 21.10 18.28
N ALA A 312 11.71 21.98 19.25
CA ALA A 312 12.32 21.88 20.56
C ALA A 312 11.28 21.50 21.63
N PHE A 313 11.47 20.39 22.29
CA PHE A 313 10.58 19.85 23.31
C PHE A 313 11.19 20.03 24.69
N ALA A 314 10.55 20.83 25.52
CA ALA A 314 11.00 21.08 26.90
C ALA A 314 10.46 19.96 27.80
N ILE A 315 11.38 19.26 28.45
CA ILE A 315 11.07 18.17 29.37
C ILE A 315 11.79 18.44 30.71
N THR A 316 11.26 17.87 31.78
CA THR A 316 11.95 17.87 33.09
C THR A 316 12.18 16.42 33.50
N ALA A 317 13.44 16.04 33.57
CA ALA A 317 13.86 14.74 34.09
C ALA A 317 13.97 14.79 35.60
N GLU A 318 13.44 13.82 36.29
CA GLU A 318 13.54 13.64 37.75
C GLU A 318 14.12 12.27 38.05
N VAL A 319 15.10 12.22 38.93
CA VAL A 319 15.67 10.95 39.43
C VAL A 319 15.47 10.88 40.93
N THR A 320 15.03 9.73 41.40
CA THR A 320 14.89 9.41 42.85
C THR A 320 15.82 8.25 43.20
N ASP A 321 16.59 8.38 44.24
CA ASP A 321 17.45 7.31 44.74
C ASP A 321 16.68 6.35 45.67
N ALA A 322 17.28 5.23 46.05
CA ALA A 322 16.67 4.24 46.93
C ALA A 322 16.44 4.76 48.37
N ALA A 323 17.07 5.87 48.78
CA ALA A 323 16.84 6.54 50.04
C ALA A 323 15.71 7.59 49.97
N GLY A 324 15.12 7.81 48.79
CA GLY A 324 14.03 8.76 48.57
C GLY A 324 14.48 10.19 48.28
N HIS A 325 15.77 10.45 48.06
CA HIS A 325 16.22 11.77 47.63
C HIS A 325 15.89 11.97 46.14
N THR A 326 15.40 13.12 45.80
CA THR A 326 14.96 13.45 44.42
C THR A 326 15.69 14.69 43.90
N VAL A 327 16.14 14.62 42.67
CA VAL A 327 16.74 15.76 41.95
C VAL A 327 16.10 15.84 40.58
N SER A 328 15.76 17.05 40.13
CA SER A 328 15.17 17.29 38.82
C SER A 328 15.97 18.32 38.02
N GLN A 329 15.98 18.16 36.69
CA GLN A 329 16.63 19.07 35.75
C GLN A 329 15.79 19.25 34.48
N LYS A 330 15.69 20.52 34.03
CA LYS A 330 15.06 20.84 32.75
C LYS A 330 16.04 20.53 31.63
N LEU A 331 15.57 19.82 30.63
CA LEU A 331 16.30 19.45 29.44
C LEU A 331 15.48 19.89 28.22
N THR A 332 16.15 20.12 27.12
CA THR A 332 15.50 20.31 25.82
C THR A 332 15.89 19.18 24.89
N LEU A 333 14.90 18.50 24.34
CA LEU A 333 15.08 17.55 23.25
C LEU A 333 14.83 18.28 21.95
N SER A 334 15.87 18.50 21.17
CA SER A 334 15.77 19.08 19.82
C SER A 334 15.58 17.97 18.80
N VAL A 335 14.58 18.14 17.93
CA VAL A 335 14.34 17.26 16.80
C VAL A 335 14.50 18.08 15.53
N SER A 336 15.53 17.79 14.75
CA SER A 336 15.75 18.41 13.43
C SER A 336 14.83 17.80 12.38
N THR A 337 14.44 18.61 11.39
CA THR A 337 13.72 18.09 10.23
C THR A 337 14.62 17.14 9.44
N SER A 338 14.06 16.01 9.02
CA SER A 338 14.76 15.16 8.04
C SER A 338 14.87 15.92 6.72
N SER A 339 16.04 15.90 6.14
CA SER A 339 16.27 16.46 4.78
C SER A 339 15.68 15.54 3.68
N THR A 340 15.13 14.39 4.04
CA THR A 340 14.58 13.38 3.14
C THR A 340 13.27 12.83 3.70
N GLY A 341 12.12 13.41 3.32
CA GLY A 341 10.79 12.90 3.61
C GLY A 341 9.99 13.75 4.61
N ASN A 342 8.69 13.80 4.40
CA ASN A 342 7.71 14.40 5.28
C ASN A 342 6.90 13.23 5.89
N PHE A 343 6.99 13.01 7.20
CA PHE A 343 6.39 11.85 7.87
C PHE A 343 5.16 12.26 8.69
N ASP A 344 4.22 11.34 8.79
CA ASP A 344 3.09 11.36 9.69
C ASP A 344 3.12 10.03 10.48
N GLY A 345 3.51 10.08 11.73
CA GLY A 345 3.81 8.85 12.47
C GLY A 345 4.93 8.03 11.79
N PRO A 346 4.76 6.72 11.65
CA PRO A 346 5.71 5.88 10.93
C PRO A 346 5.63 6.02 9.41
N ALA A 347 4.54 6.58 8.86
CA ALA A 347 4.29 6.65 7.42
C ALA A 347 4.92 7.89 6.78
N GLU A 348 5.55 7.72 5.63
CA GLU A 348 6.00 8.82 4.80
C GLU A 348 4.84 9.36 3.95
N LEU A 349 4.62 10.67 4.00
CA LEU A 349 3.63 11.34 3.15
C LEU A 349 4.07 11.38 1.67
N PRO A 350 3.14 11.60 0.73
CA PRO A 350 3.49 11.79 -0.67
C PRO A 350 4.61 12.81 -0.87
N ARG A 351 5.61 12.44 -1.64
CA ARG A 351 6.77 13.29 -2.00
C ARG A 351 6.45 14.23 -3.16
N ALA A 352 5.50 13.83 -4.01
CA ALA A 352 5.08 14.57 -5.18
C ALA A 352 3.57 14.73 -5.20
N TYR A 353 3.11 15.90 -5.61
CA TYR A 353 1.68 16.23 -5.73
C TYR A 353 1.39 16.74 -7.14
N VAL A 354 0.26 16.32 -7.70
CA VAL A 354 -0.15 16.75 -9.05
C VAL A 354 -0.78 18.12 -8.98
N SER A 355 -0.26 19.08 -9.74
CA SER A 355 -0.90 20.37 -9.97
C SER A 355 -2.14 20.18 -10.85
N SER A 356 -3.28 20.76 -10.43
CA SER A 356 -4.55 20.53 -11.12
C SER A 356 -5.42 21.79 -11.23
N SER A 357 -4.92 22.96 -10.85
CA SER A 357 -5.67 24.19 -11.02
C SER A 357 -5.75 24.60 -12.51
N LEU A 358 -6.76 25.41 -12.85
CA LEU A 358 -6.87 25.96 -14.22
C LEU A 358 -5.67 26.82 -14.58
N ALA A 359 -5.09 27.50 -13.59
CA ALA A 359 -3.89 28.31 -13.78
C ALA A 359 -2.64 27.49 -14.12
N ASP A 360 -2.59 26.25 -13.64
CA ASP A 360 -1.47 25.32 -13.88
C ASP A 360 -1.56 24.61 -15.25
N THR A 361 -2.66 24.76 -15.97
CA THR A 361 -2.91 24.05 -17.25
C THR A 361 -3.27 25.02 -18.38
N PRO A 362 -2.40 25.99 -18.73
CA PRO A 362 -2.70 26.99 -19.73
C PRO A 362 -2.80 26.40 -21.14
N ALA A 363 -3.78 26.91 -21.91
CA ALA A 363 -4.00 26.55 -23.31
C ALA A 363 -4.12 27.82 -24.17
N PRO A 364 -3.01 28.49 -24.51
CA PRO A 364 -3.02 29.77 -25.21
C PRO A 364 -3.27 29.68 -26.72
N GLY A 365 -3.44 28.48 -27.27
CA GLY A 365 -3.58 28.21 -28.69
C GLY A 365 -4.98 28.44 -29.27
N ALA A 366 -5.30 27.77 -30.33
CA ALA A 366 -6.56 27.92 -31.06
C ALA A 366 -7.72 27.18 -30.38
N VAL A 367 -8.95 27.65 -30.62
CA VAL A 367 -10.17 26.99 -30.17
C VAL A 367 -10.84 26.28 -31.38
N HIS A 368 -10.96 24.96 -31.30
CA HIS A 368 -11.59 24.12 -32.33
C HIS A 368 -13.00 23.73 -31.90
N LEU A 369 -14.01 24.27 -32.55
CA LEU A 369 -15.42 23.93 -32.30
C LEU A 369 -15.78 22.61 -32.98
N VAL A 370 -16.31 21.65 -32.22
CA VAL A 370 -16.59 20.30 -32.65
C VAL A 370 -18.05 19.95 -32.33
N SER A 371 -18.78 19.43 -33.36
CA SER A 371 -20.21 19.10 -33.24
C SER A 371 -20.55 17.67 -33.70
N THR A 372 -19.59 16.91 -34.21
CA THR A 372 -19.83 15.54 -34.69
C THR A 372 -18.71 14.57 -34.19
N PRO A 373 -19.00 13.27 -34.06
CA PRO A 373 -17.97 12.28 -33.66
C PRO A 373 -16.75 12.27 -34.58
N ALA A 374 -16.95 12.30 -35.92
CA ALA A 374 -15.84 12.32 -36.87
C ALA A 374 -14.97 13.58 -36.75
N ALA A 375 -15.59 14.74 -36.52
CA ALA A 375 -14.87 15.98 -36.29
C ALA A 375 -14.08 15.94 -34.96
N LEU A 376 -14.57 15.23 -33.94
CA LEU A 376 -13.85 15.08 -32.67
C LEU A 376 -12.51 14.34 -32.89
N GLN A 377 -12.52 13.16 -33.52
CA GLN A 377 -11.28 12.43 -33.74
C GLN A 377 -10.33 13.21 -34.69
N SER A 378 -10.86 13.90 -35.68
CA SER A 378 -10.05 14.77 -36.54
C SER A 378 -9.41 15.91 -35.78
N ALA A 379 -10.15 16.58 -34.89
CA ALA A 379 -9.62 17.66 -34.06
C ALA A 379 -8.55 17.14 -33.09
N LEU A 380 -8.77 15.97 -32.41
CA LEU A 380 -7.78 15.33 -31.58
C LEU A 380 -6.47 15.03 -32.32
N ASN A 381 -6.58 14.54 -33.56
CA ASN A 381 -5.39 14.21 -34.37
C ASN A 381 -4.62 15.46 -34.78
N SER A 382 -5.32 16.54 -35.13
CA SER A 382 -4.73 17.78 -35.68
C SER A 382 -4.34 18.82 -34.63
N ALA A 383 -4.91 18.76 -33.42
CA ALA A 383 -4.63 19.71 -32.34
C ALA A 383 -3.14 19.85 -32.08
N GLN A 384 -2.71 21.09 -31.85
CA GLN A 384 -1.38 21.43 -31.39
C GLN A 384 -1.39 21.64 -29.88
N CYS A 385 -0.23 21.54 -29.25
CA CYS A 385 -0.09 21.89 -27.84
C CYS A 385 -0.55 23.34 -27.59
N GLY A 386 -1.36 23.52 -26.58
CA GLY A 386 -1.99 24.81 -26.29
C GLY A 386 -3.41 24.97 -26.85
N ASP A 387 -3.90 24.06 -27.68
CA ASP A 387 -5.22 24.17 -28.29
C ASP A 387 -6.37 23.77 -27.35
N THR A 388 -7.55 24.32 -27.58
CA THR A 388 -8.79 23.93 -26.91
C THR A 388 -9.75 23.26 -27.92
N ILE A 389 -10.14 22.02 -27.66
CA ILE A 389 -11.16 21.29 -28.39
C ILE A 389 -12.50 21.50 -27.68
N SER A 390 -13.37 22.32 -28.25
CA SER A 390 -14.64 22.74 -27.66
C SER A 390 -15.79 21.92 -28.24
N LEU A 391 -16.36 21.02 -27.45
CA LEU A 391 -17.43 20.10 -27.85
C LEU A 391 -18.80 20.77 -27.69
N ALA A 392 -19.64 20.74 -28.72
CA ALA A 392 -20.95 21.36 -28.68
C ALA A 392 -21.77 20.89 -27.48
N ALA A 393 -22.15 21.84 -26.61
CA ALA A 393 -22.92 21.58 -25.39
C ALA A 393 -24.25 20.91 -25.70
N GLY A 394 -24.65 19.93 -24.88
CA GLY A 394 -25.85 19.14 -25.05
C GLY A 394 -25.77 18.08 -26.16
N THR A 395 -24.66 18.00 -26.91
CA THR A 395 -24.47 17.03 -28.00
C THR A 395 -23.84 15.73 -27.48
N THR A 396 -24.22 14.61 -28.10
CA THR A 396 -23.64 13.30 -27.80
C THR A 396 -22.69 12.88 -28.92
N PHE A 397 -21.47 12.58 -28.56
CA PHE A 397 -20.41 12.03 -29.39
C PHE A 397 -20.30 10.52 -29.14
N SER A 398 -20.91 9.72 -30.05
CA SER A 398 -20.89 8.25 -29.90
C SER A 398 -19.68 7.63 -30.59
N GLY A 399 -18.93 6.79 -29.90
CA GLY A 399 -17.77 6.12 -30.45
C GLY A 399 -16.70 5.79 -29.42
N SER A 400 -15.52 5.48 -29.94
CA SER A 400 -14.28 5.37 -29.18
C SER A 400 -13.30 6.38 -29.76
N PHE A 401 -12.66 7.19 -28.94
CA PHE A 401 -11.80 8.29 -29.33
C PHE A 401 -10.42 8.10 -28.74
N VAL A 402 -9.41 8.11 -29.62
CA VAL A 402 -8.01 8.05 -29.20
C VAL A 402 -7.46 9.45 -29.02
N PHE A 403 -6.89 9.72 -27.87
CA PHE A 403 -6.18 10.96 -27.50
C PHE A 403 -4.70 10.71 -27.73
N PRO A 404 -4.14 11.19 -28.84
CA PRO A 404 -2.80 10.81 -29.28
C PRO A 404 -1.72 11.44 -28.43
N GLY A 405 -0.54 10.80 -28.41
CA GLY A 405 0.68 11.38 -27.86
C GLY A 405 1.06 12.67 -28.60
N LYS A 406 1.41 13.70 -27.85
CA LYS A 406 1.86 15.00 -28.33
C LYS A 406 3.10 15.41 -27.54
N SER A 407 3.94 16.27 -28.10
CA SER A 407 5.11 16.83 -27.40
C SER A 407 4.74 18.15 -26.71
N CYS A 408 3.75 18.05 -25.79
CA CYS A 408 3.28 19.20 -25.01
C CYS A 408 4.12 19.40 -23.73
N ASP A 409 3.97 20.57 -23.11
CA ASP A 409 4.66 20.99 -21.89
C ASP A 409 3.67 21.69 -20.93
N ASP A 410 4.13 22.02 -19.72
CA ASP A 410 3.32 22.67 -18.67
C ASP A 410 2.70 24.01 -19.07
N LYS A 411 3.18 24.65 -20.14
CA LYS A 411 2.67 25.93 -20.63
C LYS A 411 1.70 25.79 -21.79
N HIS A 412 1.57 24.60 -22.35
CA HIS A 412 0.80 24.34 -23.57
C HIS A 412 0.00 23.05 -23.47
N TRP A 413 -1.05 23.08 -22.64
CA TRP A 413 -1.98 21.97 -22.47
C TRP A 413 -3.00 21.89 -23.63
N ILE A 414 -3.52 20.70 -23.89
CA ILE A 414 -4.68 20.53 -24.77
C ILE A 414 -5.91 20.43 -23.89
N ILE A 415 -6.81 21.39 -23.95
CA ILE A 415 -8.07 21.36 -23.20
C ILE A 415 -9.17 20.76 -24.06
N VAL A 416 -9.86 19.72 -23.54
CA VAL A 416 -11.05 19.13 -24.16
C VAL A 416 -12.25 19.41 -23.25
N ARG A 417 -13.19 20.21 -23.72
CA ARG A 417 -14.24 20.72 -22.86
C ARG A 417 -15.59 20.88 -23.55
N THR A 418 -16.66 21.01 -22.76
CA THR A 418 -17.93 21.50 -23.29
C THR A 418 -17.79 22.92 -23.83
N SER A 419 -18.56 23.27 -24.87
CA SER A 419 -18.63 24.65 -25.41
C SER A 419 -19.45 25.61 -24.53
N ALA A 420 -20.03 25.07 -23.44
CA ALA A 420 -20.71 25.94 -22.46
C ALA A 420 -19.71 26.91 -21.82
N ALA A 421 -20.19 28.13 -21.55
CA ALA A 421 -19.39 29.15 -20.87
C ALA A 421 -19.02 28.67 -19.44
N ASP A 422 -17.88 29.14 -18.92
CA ASP A 422 -17.42 28.80 -17.56
C ASP A 422 -18.48 29.15 -16.50
N SER A 423 -19.18 30.24 -16.66
CA SER A 423 -20.29 30.64 -15.77
C SER A 423 -21.49 29.67 -15.76
N ALA A 424 -21.57 28.76 -16.72
CA ALA A 424 -22.61 27.72 -16.77
C ALA A 424 -22.18 26.41 -16.11
N LEU A 425 -20.92 26.27 -15.72
CA LEU A 425 -20.36 25.17 -14.96
C LEU A 425 -20.18 25.60 -13.48
N PRO A 426 -20.05 24.68 -12.52
CA PRO A 426 -19.67 25.04 -11.17
C PRO A 426 -18.27 25.70 -11.17
N PRO A 427 -17.97 26.63 -10.27
CA PRO A 427 -16.62 27.17 -10.16
C PRO A 427 -15.62 26.06 -9.81
N GLU A 428 -14.35 26.27 -10.16
CA GLU A 428 -13.25 25.38 -9.79
C GLU A 428 -13.24 25.14 -8.26
N GLY A 429 -12.94 23.91 -7.85
CA GLY A 429 -13.03 23.47 -6.45
C GLY A 429 -14.44 23.12 -5.98
N THR A 430 -15.43 23.20 -6.86
CA THR A 430 -16.82 22.81 -6.56
C THR A 430 -17.19 21.58 -7.36
N ARG A 431 -17.59 20.52 -6.64
CA ARG A 431 -18.00 19.25 -7.25
C ARG A 431 -19.18 19.44 -8.21
N LEU A 432 -18.99 18.95 -9.44
CA LEU A 432 -20.07 18.87 -10.41
C LEU A 432 -21.13 17.85 -9.98
N THR A 433 -22.38 18.10 -10.32
CA THR A 433 -23.49 17.17 -10.13
C THR A 433 -24.17 16.85 -11.48
N PRO A 434 -24.93 15.75 -11.58
CA PRO A 434 -25.69 15.39 -12.79
C PRO A 434 -26.66 16.46 -13.28
N CYS A 435 -26.97 17.50 -12.50
CA CYS A 435 -27.77 18.64 -12.89
C CYS A 435 -27.30 19.28 -14.21
N TYR A 436 -25.98 19.37 -14.40
CA TYR A 436 -25.35 19.97 -15.56
C TYR A 436 -25.46 19.13 -16.84
N ALA A 437 -25.80 17.84 -16.68
CA ALA A 437 -26.20 16.96 -17.78
C ALA A 437 -27.73 16.84 -17.98
N GLY A 438 -28.52 17.61 -17.20
CA GLY A 438 -29.98 17.62 -17.31
C GLY A 438 -30.70 16.66 -16.38
N VAL A 439 -30.00 16.03 -15.42
CA VAL A 439 -30.57 15.04 -14.48
C VAL A 439 -30.76 15.66 -13.10
N ALA A 440 -32.00 15.75 -12.66
CA ALA A 440 -32.36 16.44 -11.41
C ALA A 440 -32.18 15.57 -10.15
N SER A 441 -32.16 14.24 -10.31
CA SER A 441 -31.95 13.30 -9.20
C SER A 441 -31.52 11.94 -9.72
N LEU A 442 -30.81 11.19 -8.90
CA LEU A 442 -30.51 9.78 -9.12
C LEU A 442 -31.26 8.93 -8.09
N PRO A 443 -31.98 7.85 -8.50
CA PRO A 443 -32.73 7.02 -7.57
C PRO A 443 -31.85 6.44 -6.43
N ALA A 444 -32.32 6.55 -5.19
CA ALA A 444 -31.67 6.01 -4.00
C ALA A 444 -30.25 6.56 -3.72
N ARG A 445 -29.91 7.72 -4.26
CA ARG A 445 -28.68 8.46 -3.96
C ARG A 445 -29.00 9.69 -3.12
N PRO A 446 -28.01 10.24 -2.40
CA PRO A 446 -28.19 11.52 -1.72
C PRO A 446 -28.70 12.59 -2.68
N ALA A 447 -29.64 13.40 -2.19
CA ALA A 447 -30.19 14.49 -2.98
C ALA A 447 -29.13 15.56 -3.26
N PHE A 448 -29.12 16.06 -4.47
CA PHE A 448 -28.34 17.23 -4.85
C PHE A 448 -29.24 18.34 -5.36
N SER A 449 -28.89 19.59 -5.07
CA SER A 449 -29.68 20.75 -5.49
C SER A 449 -29.29 21.19 -6.87
N CYS A 450 -30.31 21.36 -7.74
CA CYS A 450 -30.13 21.89 -9.09
C CYS A 450 -30.67 23.32 -9.14
N SER A 451 -29.79 24.30 -9.38
CA SER A 451 -30.23 25.66 -9.78
C SER A 451 -30.82 25.67 -11.18
N SER A 452 -30.39 24.72 -12.02
CA SER A 452 -30.87 24.49 -13.38
C SER A 452 -30.60 23.04 -13.78
N THR A 453 -31.49 22.48 -14.60
CA THR A 453 -31.30 21.16 -15.26
C THR A 453 -31.08 21.32 -16.76
N LYS A 454 -30.62 22.48 -17.20
CA LYS A 454 -30.24 22.68 -18.60
C LYS A 454 -28.97 21.85 -18.89
N LYS A 455 -29.06 20.98 -19.89
CA LYS A 455 -27.91 20.19 -20.32
C LYS A 455 -26.83 21.10 -20.94
N VAL A 456 -25.76 21.35 -20.21
CA VAL A 456 -24.60 22.17 -20.63
C VAL A 456 -23.35 21.35 -20.89
N MET A 457 -23.32 20.10 -20.46
CA MET A 457 -22.25 19.15 -20.73
C MET A 457 -22.37 18.61 -22.15
N ALA A 458 -21.23 18.34 -22.80
CA ALA A 458 -21.19 17.47 -23.97
C ALA A 458 -21.00 16.03 -23.47
N THR A 459 -21.66 15.08 -24.14
CA THR A 459 -21.62 13.66 -23.77
C THR A 459 -20.70 12.90 -24.72
N ILE A 460 -19.75 12.13 -24.20
CA ILE A 460 -18.96 11.16 -24.97
C ILE A 460 -19.45 9.76 -24.55
N ALA A 461 -20.11 9.04 -25.48
CA ALA A 461 -20.79 7.79 -25.18
C ALA A 461 -20.16 6.60 -25.92
N PHE A 462 -19.76 5.58 -25.17
CA PHE A 462 -19.20 4.36 -25.73
C PHE A 462 -20.32 3.46 -26.27
N ASN A 463 -20.24 3.15 -27.55
CA ASN A 463 -21.24 2.34 -28.26
C ASN A 463 -20.73 0.97 -28.71
N GLN A 464 -19.67 0.47 -28.07
CA GLN A 464 -18.99 -0.79 -28.35
C GLN A 464 -18.83 -1.65 -27.10
N VAL A 465 -18.26 -2.83 -27.24
CA VAL A 465 -17.80 -3.70 -26.13
C VAL A 465 -16.33 -3.43 -25.84
N GLY A 466 -15.91 -3.61 -24.59
CA GLY A 466 -14.52 -3.46 -24.23
C GLY A 466 -14.24 -2.19 -23.42
N SER A 467 -13.18 -1.46 -23.76
CA SER A 467 -12.77 -0.22 -23.10
C SER A 467 -12.92 0.99 -24.01
N GLY A 468 -13.39 2.06 -23.49
CA GLY A 468 -13.70 3.34 -24.14
C GLY A 468 -14.91 3.99 -23.48
N PRO A 469 -15.28 5.20 -23.85
CA PRO A 469 -14.99 5.93 -25.09
C PRO A 469 -13.66 6.70 -25.13
N ILE A 470 -12.99 6.91 -23.97
CA ILE A 470 -11.74 7.66 -23.91
C ILE A 470 -10.58 6.68 -23.85
N VAL A 471 -9.75 6.64 -24.89
CA VAL A 471 -8.54 5.85 -25.00
C VAL A 471 -7.36 6.82 -25.04
N LEU A 472 -6.57 6.87 -23.96
CA LEU A 472 -5.35 7.68 -23.91
C LEU A 472 -4.25 6.91 -24.66
N GLY A 473 -3.87 7.38 -25.83
CA GLY A 473 -2.84 6.78 -26.67
C GLY A 473 -1.47 6.81 -26.00
N THR A 474 -0.61 5.90 -26.39
CA THR A 474 0.77 5.86 -25.89
C THR A 474 1.46 7.22 -26.07
N GLY A 475 2.01 7.77 -24.98
CA GLY A 475 2.63 9.10 -24.98
C GLY A 475 1.64 10.26 -24.92
N ALA A 476 0.35 10.02 -24.74
CA ALA A 476 -0.60 11.09 -24.46
C ALA A 476 -0.20 11.84 -23.20
N ASN A 477 -0.09 13.17 -23.32
CA ASN A 477 0.32 14.00 -22.20
C ASN A 477 -0.28 15.40 -22.29
N HIS A 478 -0.37 16.08 -21.13
CA HIS A 478 -0.87 17.44 -21.00
C HIS A 478 -2.29 17.62 -21.56
N TYR A 479 -3.19 16.69 -21.23
CA TYR A 479 -4.61 16.81 -21.55
C TYR A 479 -5.41 17.20 -20.31
N ARG A 480 -6.27 18.21 -20.45
CA ARG A 480 -7.28 18.55 -19.43
C ARG A 480 -8.69 18.40 -19.99
N PHE A 481 -9.52 17.64 -19.30
CA PHE A 481 -10.94 17.45 -19.61
C PHE A 481 -11.78 18.30 -18.66
N ILE A 482 -12.77 19.07 -19.18
CA ILE A 482 -13.60 19.95 -18.36
C ILE A 482 -15.08 19.84 -18.75
N GLY A 483 -15.93 19.51 -17.76
CA GLY A 483 -17.38 19.62 -17.91
C GLY A 483 -17.96 18.65 -18.95
N LEU A 484 -17.48 17.43 -19.03
CA LEU A 484 -17.92 16.40 -19.96
C LEU A 484 -18.65 15.27 -19.21
N GLU A 485 -19.70 14.76 -19.84
CA GLU A 485 -20.36 13.51 -19.44
C GLU A 485 -19.75 12.35 -20.21
N ILE A 486 -19.21 11.36 -19.50
CA ILE A 486 -18.60 10.18 -20.09
C ILE A 486 -19.42 8.96 -19.67
N THR A 487 -19.95 8.23 -20.65
CA THR A 487 -20.87 7.13 -20.39
C THR A 487 -20.82 6.05 -21.47
N ARG A 488 -21.71 5.11 -21.36
CA ARG A 488 -21.95 4.05 -22.33
C ARG A 488 -23.35 4.14 -22.94
N SER A 489 -23.54 3.61 -24.17
CA SER A 489 -24.82 3.61 -24.84
C SER A 489 -25.26 2.24 -25.36
N LEU A 490 -24.35 1.26 -25.52
CA LEU A 490 -24.67 -0.09 -25.94
C LEU A 490 -25.32 -0.89 -24.80
N PRO A 491 -26.61 -1.23 -24.87
CA PRO A 491 -27.27 -2.00 -23.82
C PRO A 491 -26.80 -3.46 -23.80
N LYS A 492 -26.88 -4.10 -22.64
CA LYS A 492 -26.54 -5.52 -22.36
C LYS A 492 -25.09 -5.93 -22.66
N ALA A 493 -24.20 -4.98 -22.98
CA ALA A 493 -22.79 -5.24 -23.16
C ALA A 493 -22.04 -5.00 -21.84
N THR A 494 -20.95 -5.69 -21.59
CA THR A 494 -20.02 -5.35 -20.53
C THR A 494 -19.00 -4.34 -21.03
N VAL A 495 -18.86 -3.22 -20.32
CA VAL A 495 -17.85 -2.20 -20.58
C VAL A 495 -16.80 -2.28 -19.47
N TYR A 496 -15.54 -2.48 -19.84
CA TYR A 496 -14.47 -2.68 -18.86
C TYR A 496 -13.96 -1.38 -18.25
N ASN A 497 -13.66 -0.36 -19.09
CA ASN A 497 -13.20 0.94 -18.59
C ASN A 497 -13.79 2.04 -19.47
N LEU A 498 -14.29 3.11 -18.87
CA LEU A 498 -14.76 4.28 -19.64
C LEU A 498 -13.58 5.18 -20.04
N VAL A 499 -12.54 5.24 -19.22
CA VAL A 499 -11.30 5.96 -19.49
C VAL A 499 -10.12 5.03 -19.15
N ALA A 500 -9.24 4.83 -20.12
CA ALA A 500 -8.01 4.02 -19.89
C ALA A 500 -6.91 4.44 -20.88
N SER A 501 -5.65 4.14 -20.51
CA SER A 501 -4.53 4.14 -21.45
C SER A 501 -4.63 2.98 -22.43
N GLU A 502 -3.99 3.08 -23.59
CA GLU A 502 -3.75 1.92 -24.45
C GLU A 502 -2.98 0.85 -23.69
N LYS A 503 -3.27 -0.42 -24.02
CA LYS A 503 -2.62 -1.55 -23.35
C LYS A 503 -1.10 -1.48 -23.48
N GLY A 504 -0.39 -1.42 -22.34
CA GLY A 504 1.07 -1.29 -22.28
C GLY A 504 1.59 0.09 -22.66
N GLY A 505 0.72 1.07 -22.86
CA GLY A 505 1.08 2.46 -23.10
C GLY A 505 1.39 3.20 -21.81
N SER A 506 2.21 4.25 -21.91
CA SER A 506 2.46 5.22 -20.85
C SER A 506 1.82 6.56 -21.19
N VAL A 507 1.21 7.18 -20.20
CA VAL A 507 0.47 8.44 -20.29
C VAL A 507 0.92 9.35 -19.17
N ASP A 508 0.99 10.65 -19.40
CA ASP A 508 1.52 11.58 -18.43
C ASP A 508 0.76 12.92 -18.43
N HIS A 509 0.67 13.59 -17.28
CA HIS A 509 0.02 14.90 -17.11
C HIS A 509 -1.41 14.95 -17.67
N ILE A 510 -2.35 14.30 -16.98
CA ILE A 510 -3.78 14.30 -17.31
C ILE A 510 -4.58 14.90 -16.16
N VAL A 511 -5.50 15.80 -16.46
CA VAL A 511 -6.44 16.36 -15.49
C VAL A 511 -7.88 16.13 -15.95
N MET A 512 -8.68 15.44 -15.13
CA MET A 512 -10.13 15.28 -15.31
C MET A 512 -10.85 16.16 -14.28
N ASP A 513 -11.49 17.22 -14.73
CA ASP A 513 -12.05 18.27 -13.91
C ASP A 513 -13.54 18.46 -14.15
N ARG A 514 -14.34 18.39 -13.08
CA ARG A 514 -15.80 18.59 -13.15
C ARG A 514 -16.47 17.72 -14.23
N MET A 515 -16.22 16.42 -14.16
CA MET A 515 -16.74 15.39 -15.06
C MET A 515 -17.94 14.68 -14.44
N TRP A 516 -18.86 14.18 -15.24
CA TRP A 516 -19.76 13.10 -14.82
C TRP A 516 -19.40 11.84 -15.58
N ILE A 517 -18.84 10.86 -14.87
CA ILE A 517 -18.41 9.57 -15.44
C ILE A 517 -19.31 8.48 -14.89
N HIS A 518 -20.07 7.78 -15.74
CA HIS A 518 -21.06 6.88 -15.23
C HIS A 518 -21.40 5.71 -16.15
N GLY A 519 -21.81 4.61 -15.52
CA GLY A 519 -22.45 3.47 -16.17
C GLY A 519 -23.92 3.75 -16.48
N THR A 520 -24.73 2.71 -16.41
CA THR A 520 -26.20 2.76 -16.46
C THR A 520 -26.76 1.98 -15.26
N ALA A 521 -27.98 2.24 -14.87
CA ALA A 521 -28.58 1.64 -13.68
C ALA A 521 -28.59 0.09 -13.66
N GLN A 522 -28.43 -0.59 -14.78
CA GLN A 522 -28.60 -2.05 -14.86
C GLN A 522 -27.54 -2.79 -15.71
N ASP A 523 -26.80 -2.08 -16.57
CA ASP A 523 -25.80 -2.72 -17.45
C ASP A 523 -24.42 -2.70 -16.81
N GLU A 524 -23.70 -3.79 -16.90
CA GLU A 524 -22.40 -3.95 -16.27
C GLU A 524 -21.37 -2.97 -16.83
N THR A 525 -20.82 -2.14 -15.95
CA THR A 525 -19.71 -1.23 -16.23
C THR A 525 -18.65 -1.44 -15.13
N THR A 526 -17.52 -1.99 -15.53
CA THR A 526 -16.51 -2.42 -14.57
C THR A 526 -15.82 -1.22 -13.95
N ARG A 527 -15.34 -0.24 -14.76
CA ARG A 527 -14.56 0.88 -14.21
C ARG A 527 -14.86 2.21 -14.87
N GLY A 528 -14.83 3.26 -14.06
CA GLY A 528 -14.83 4.63 -14.56
C GLY A 528 -13.49 4.99 -15.18
N VAL A 529 -12.45 5.06 -14.37
CA VAL A 529 -11.08 5.40 -14.79
C VAL A 529 -10.10 4.30 -14.36
N MET A 530 -9.27 3.85 -15.30
CA MET A 530 -8.12 2.98 -15.05
C MET A 530 -6.84 3.82 -15.10
N LEU A 531 -6.15 3.91 -13.95
CA LEU A 531 -4.92 4.70 -13.78
C LEU A 531 -3.63 3.92 -14.09
N SER A 532 -3.73 2.61 -14.39
CA SER A 532 -2.55 1.81 -14.72
C SER A 532 -1.85 2.34 -15.98
N GLY A 533 -0.52 2.48 -15.91
CA GLY A 533 0.27 3.06 -16.99
C GLY A 533 0.15 4.59 -17.12
N THR A 534 -0.27 5.27 -16.04
CA THR A 534 -0.38 6.73 -16.04
C THR A 534 0.45 7.36 -14.94
N THR A 535 1.01 8.53 -15.23
CA THR A 535 1.76 9.37 -14.28
C THR A 535 1.15 10.77 -14.25
N ASN A 536 1.35 11.53 -13.16
CA ASN A 536 0.85 12.89 -12.99
C ASN A 536 -0.64 13.04 -13.35
N PHE A 537 -1.49 12.20 -12.76
CA PHE A 537 -2.91 12.15 -13.10
C PHE A 537 -3.78 12.72 -11.98
N ALA A 538 -4.64 13.69 -12.30
CA ALA A 538 -5.59 14.29 -11.37
C ALA A 538 -7.05 14.00 -11.80
N ILE A 539 -7.89 13.67 -10.82
CA ILE A 539 -9.35 13.57 -10.95
C ILE A 539 -9.93 14.45 -9.85
N VAL A 540 -10.54 15.57 -10.26
CA VAL A 540 -11.01 16.58 -9.30
C VAL A 540 -12.44 16.99 -9.59
N ASP A 541 -13.18 17.36 -8.53
CA ASP A 541 -14.51 17.98 -8.60
C ASP A 541 -15.54 17.21 -9.43
N SER A 542 -15.41 15.89 -9.54
CA SER A 542 -16.14 15.04 -10.48
C SER A 542 -17.17 14.14 -9.78
N PHE A 543 -18.09 13.61 -10.57
CA PHE A 543 -19.15 12.72 -10.10
C PHE A 543 -19.08 11.36 -10.82
N PHE A 544 -19.02 10.27 -10.07
CA PHE A 544 -18.95 8.91 -10.57
C PHE A 544 -20.16 8.11 -10.11
N SER A 545 -20.91 7.44 -10.99
CA SER A 545 -22.07 6.65 -10.62
C SER A 545 -22.28 5.41 -11.50
N ASP A 546 -23.02 4.44 -10.96
CA ASP A 546 -23.48 3.25 -11.67
C ASP A 546 -22.34 2.34 -12.19
N PHE A 547 -21.31 2.11 -11.38
CA PHE A 547 -20.30 1.08 -11.65
C PHE A 547 -20.64 -0.20 -10.88
N HIS A 548 -20.99 -1.27 -11.59
CA HIS A 548 -21.42 -2.52 -10.98
C HIS A 548 -21.28 -3.72 -11.91
N CYS A 549 -21.18 -4.90 -11.30
CA CYS A 549 -21.16 -6.22 -11.92
C CYS A 549 -22.16 -7.13 -11.21
N VAL A 550 -22.79 -8.05 -11.93
CA VAL A 550 -23.72 -9.05 -11.37
C VAL A 550 -23.18 -10.48 -11.40
N ALA A 551 -22.21 -10.77 -12.25
CA ALA A 551 -21.68 -12.11 -12.44
C ALA A 551 -20.39 -12.34 -11.66
N ILE A 552 -20.34 -13.43 -10.86
CA ILE A 552 -19.13 -13.90 -10.18
C ILE A 552 -18.13 -14.54 -11.14
N SER A 553 -18.67 -15.18 -12.20
CA SER A 553 -17.89 -15.82 -13.27
C SER A 553 -18.27 -15.22 -14.61
N GLY A 554 -17.31 -14.86 -15.40
CA GLY A 554 -17.53 -14.25 -16.69
C GLY A 554 -16.78 -12.93 -16.89
N ALA A 555 -17.32 -12.04 -17.72
CA ALA A 555 -16.60 -10.83 -18.13
C ALA A 555 -16.50 -9.73 -17.06
N CYS A 556 -17.33 -9.79 -16.02
CA CYS A 556 -17.39 -8.75 -15.00
C CYS A 556 -17.60 -9.38 -13.62
N GLY A 557 -16.50 -9.56 -12.88
CA GLY A 557 -16.50 -10.09 -11.51
C GLY A 557 -16.22 -9.03 -10.44
N ASP A 558 -15.96 -7.79 -10.84
CA ASP A 558 -15.59 -6.70 -9.95
C ASP A 558 -15.80 -5.33 -10.60
N SER A 559 -16.04 -4.27 -9.79
CA SER A 559 -16.36 -2.94 -10.33
C SER A 559 -15.84 -1.81 -9.45
N GLN A 560 -15.26 -0.77 -10.08
CA GLN A 560 -14.66 0.37 -9.41
C GLN A 560 -15.00 1.69 -10.10
N ALA A 561 -15.12 2.78 -9.32
CA ALA A 561 -15.13 4.12 -9.90
C ALA A 561 -13.73 4.46 -10.45
N ILE A 562 -12.69 4.17 -9.66
CA ILE A 562 -11.28 4.40 -10.01
C ILE A 562 -10.45 3.17 -9.62
N ALA A 563 -9.61 2.70 -10.54
CA ALA A 563 -8.68 1.60 -10.29
C ALA A 563 -7.27 1.91 -10.81
N GLY A 564 -6.26 1.34 -10.17
CA GLY A 564 -4.85 1.46 -10.56
C GLY A 564 -3.99 0.34 -9.97
N GLY A 565 -2.68 0.46 -10.05
CA GLY A 565 -1.75 -0.47 -9.41
C GLY A 565 -1.54 -1.79 -10.15
N LEU A 566 -1.83 -1.84 -11.45
CA LEU A 566 -1.68 -3.01 -12.30
C LEU A 566 -0.67 -2.75 -13.43
N GLY A 567 -0.07 -3.83 -13.96
CA GLY A 567 0.82 -3.76 -15.12
C GLY A 567 2.27 -3.39 -14.77
N ASP A 568 3.03 -3.02 -15.77
CA ASP A 568 4.49 -2.86 -15.74
C ASP A 568 4.98 -1.42 -16.02
N ALA A 569 4.10 -0.53 -16.45
CA ALA A 569 4.43 0.86 -16.70
C ALA A 569 4.41 1.69 -15.40
N ALA A 570 5.23 2.75 -15.32
CA ALA A 570 5.27 3.67 -14.18
C ALA A 570 3.89 4.25 -13.85
N GLN A 571 3.62 4.47 -12.56
CA GLN A 571 2.33 4.95 -12.05
C GLN A 571 2.51 5.93 -10.89
N GLY A 572 1.71 7.00 -10.90
CA GLY A 572 1.76 8.06 -9.91
C GLY A 572 2.75 9.20 -10.27
N PRO A 573 2.73 10.33 -9.58
CA PRO A 573 1.78 10.67 -8.52
C PRO A 573 0.34 10.78 -9.00
N PHE A 574 -0.61 10.59 -8.06
CA PHE A 574 -2.05 10.71 -8.33
C PHE A 574 -2.73 11.69 -7.36
N ARG A 575 -3.68 12.46 -7.90
CA ARG A 575 -4.52 13.38 -7.12
C ARG A 575 -5.99 13.06 -7.35
N ILE A 576 -6.70 12.58 -6.34
CA ILE A 576 -8.13 12.24 -6.37
C ILE A 576 -8.82 13.08 -5.29
N VAL A 577 -9.39 14.21 -5.69
CA VAL A 577 -9.85 15.23 -4.72
C VAL A 577 -11.25 15.74 -5.04
N ASN A 578 -12.10 15.81 -4.01
CA ASN A 578 -13.45 16.39 -4.05
C ASN A 578 -14.39 15.71 -5.06
N ASN A 579 -14.36 14.39 -5.17
CA ASN A 579 -15.25 13.63 -6.05
C ASN A 579 -16.38 12.95 -5.26
N TYR A 580 -17.52 12.72 -5.93
CA TYR A 580 -18.49 11.71 -5.53
C TYR A 580 -18.12 10.41 -6.24
N LEU A 581 -17.92 9.35 -5.49
CA LEU A 581 -17.42 8.08 -6.00
C LEU A 581 -18.39 6.96 -5.63
N GLU A 582 -18.99 6.31 -6.61
CA GLU A 582 -19.93 5.23 -6.42
C GLU A 582 -19.54 4.01 -7.25
N ALA A 583 -19.39 2.87 -6.61
CA ALA A 583 -19.21 1.57 -7.24
C ALA A 583 -19.72 0.45 -6.32
N ALA A 584 -20.18 -0.64 -6.87
CA ALA A 584 -20.65 -1.79 -6.10
C ALA A 584 -19.47 -2.61 -5.52
N GLY A 585 -18.43 -2.84 -6.29
CA GLY A 585 -17.19 -3.46 -5.81
C GLY A 585 -16.44 -2.54 -4.86
N GLU A 586 -15.29 -2.06 -5.21
CA GLU A 586 -14.57 -1.03 -4.48
C GLU A 586 -14.79 0.34 -5.15
N ASN A 587 -14.99 1.40 -4.37
CA ASN A 587 -15.10 2.73 -4.98
C ASN A 587 -13.72 3.17 -5.55
N ILE A 588 -12.65 2.88 -4.81
CA ILE A 588 -11.25 2.97 -5.28
C ILE A 588 -10.50 1.69 -4.92
N ILE A 589 -9.70 1.18 -5.86
CA ILE A 589 -8.73 0.11 -5.61
C ILE A 589 -7.38 0.42 -6.28
N PHE A 590 -6.30 0.13 -5.57
CA PHE A 590 -4.96 0.03 -6.16
C PHE A 590 -4.41 -1.39 -5.96
N GLY A 591 -4.16 -2.09 -7.07
CA GLY A 591 -3.81 -3.51 -7.13
C GLY A 591 -4.99 -4.37 -7.56
N GLY A 592 -5.00 -5.64 -7.17
CA GLY A 592 -6.04 -6.61 -7.53
C GLY A 592 -5.77 -7.39 -8.82
N GLY A 593 -4.53 -7.42 -9.31
CA GLY A 593 -4.09 -8.19 -10.47
C GLY A 593 -2.56 -8.20 -10.59
N GLU A 594 -2.05 -8.69 -11.70
CA GLU A 594 -0.61 -8.74 -11.96
C GLU A 594 -0.02 -7.32 -12.04
N ALA A 595 1.13 -7.13 -11.40
CA ALA A 595 1.88 -5.88 -11.43
C ALA A 595 3.38 -6.12 -11.30
N ALA A 596 4.17 -5.26 -11.96
CA ALA A 596 5.63 -5.21 -11.86
C ALA A 596 6.12 -3.85 -11.31
N VAL A 597 5.20 -2.95 -11.00
CA VAL A 597 5.49 -1.65 -10.37
C VAL A 597 4.49 -1.35 -9.28
N THR A 598 4.90 -0.57 -8.30
CA THR A 598 4.04 -0.05 -7.24
C THR A 598 3.76 1.42 -7.50
N PRO A 599 2.49 1.84 -7.63
CA PRO A 599 2.15 3.26 -7.69
C PRO A 599 2.50 3.95 -6.36
N ALA A 600 2.98 5.17 -6.47
CA ALA A 600 3.41 5.94 -5.31
C ALA A 600 2.92 7.39 -5.38
N ASP A 601 2.93 8.07 -4.22
CA ASP A 601 2.57 9.47 -4.08
C ASP A 601 1.10 9.73 -4.46
N ILE A 602 0.19 9.12 -3.71
CA ILE A 602 -1.25 9.11 -3.99
C ILE A 602 -1.99 9.99 -2.96
N GLU A 603 -2.67 11.02 -3.44
CA GLU A 603 -3.51 11.91 -2.64
C GLU A 603 -5.00 11.58 -2.87
N VAL A 604 -5.72 11.18 -1.82
CA VAL A 604 -7.15 10.88 -1.83
C VAL A 604 -7.83 11.76 -0.76
N ARG A 605 -8.39 12.90 -1.14
CA ARG A 605 -8.89 13.89 -0.19
C ARG A 605 -10.28 14.39 -0.51
N ARG A 606 -11.08 14.60 0.54
CA ARG A 606 -12.41 15.24 0.46
C ARG A 606 -13.35 14.56 -0.54
N ASN A 607 -13.21 13.25 -0.79
CA ASN A 607 -14.11 12.50 -1.63
C ASN A 607 -15.28 11.94 -0.82
N PHE A 608 -16.43 11.82 -1.47
CA PHE A 608 -17.59 11.13 -0.92
C PHE A 608 -17.70 9.74 -1.57
N PHE A 609 -17.36 8.71 -0.82
CA PHE A 609 -17.51 7.31 -1.20
C PHE A 609 -18.89 6.83 -0.79
N PHE A 610 -19.66 6.31 -1.71
CA PHE A 610 -21.04 5.95 -1.46
C PHE A 610 -21.44 4.67 -2.19
N LYS A 611 -22.27 3.84 -1.54
CA LYS A 611 -22.99 2.75 -2.19
C LYS A 611 -24.48 2.88 -1.90
N PRO A 612 -25.36 2.90 -2.93
CA PRO A 612 -26.80 2.97 -2.71
C PRO A 612 -27.31 1.76 -1.95
N LEU A 613 -27.97 1.94 -0.82
CA LEU A 613 -28.57 0.83 -0.06
C LEU A 613 -29.66 0.09 -0.85
N ALA A 614 -30.21 0.70 -1.88
CA ALA A 614 -31.09 0.02 -2.84
C ALA A 614 -30.41 -1.11 -3.61
N TRP A 615 -29.08 -1.19 -3.66
CA TRP A 615 -28.34 -2.31 -4.24
C TRP A 615 -28.26 -3.53 -3.30
N MET A 616 -28.63 -3.36 -2.04
CA MET A 616 -28.63 -4.43 -1.06
C MET A 616 -29.83 -5.34 -1.28
N LYS A 617 -29.58 -6.64 -1.51
CA LYS A 617 -30.65 -7.62 -1.70
C LYS A 617 -31.59 -7.63 -0.49
N GLY A 618 -32.89 -7.47 -0.75
CA GLY A 618 -33.91 -7.39 0.30
C GLY A 618 -34.31 -5.97 0.71
N ALA A 619 -33.65 -4.93 0.19
CA ALA A 619 -34.13 -3.57 0.34
C ALA A 619 -35.53 -3.41 -0.32
N SER A 620 -36.40 -2.63 0.29
CA SER A 620 -37.76 -2.42 -0.23
C SER A 620 -37.84 -1.77 -1.62
N ASN A 621 -36.78 -1.03 -1.96
CA ASN A 621 -36.57 -0.36 -3.25
C ASN A 621 -35.39 -0.98 -4.02
N PHE A 622 -35.22 -2.30 -3.91
CA PHE A 622 -34.08 -3.02 -4.49
C PHE A 622 -33.88 -2.72 -5.97
N LEU A 623 -32.66 -2.38 -6.32
CA LEU A 623 -32.17 -2.16 -7.68
C LEU A 623 -31.04 -3.15 -7.95
N GLY A 624 -31.23 -4.03 -8.93
CA GLY A 624 -30.24 -5.01 -9.38
C GLY A 624 -30.02 -4.92 -10.88
N GLY A 625 -29.24 -5.86 -11.40
CA GLY A 625 -29.00 -6.01 -12.85
C GLY A 625 -30.27 -6.31 -13.63
N ARG A 626 -30.17 -6.35 -14.95
CA ARG A 626 -31.32 -6.65 -15.87
C ARG A 626 -31.97 -8.00 -15.61
N ASP A 627 -31.24 -8.93 -15.03
CA ASP A 627 -31.69 -10.27 -14.62
C ASP A 627 -32.33 -10.32 -13.23
N GLY A 628 -32.39 -9.16 -12.53
CA GLY A 628 -32.91 -9.06 -11.17
C GLY A 628 -31.92 -9.53 -10.09
N ASN A 629 -30.70 -9.93 -10.46
CA ASN A 629 -29.66 -10.32 -9.51
C ASN A 629 -29.05 -9.10 -8.82
N ALA A 630 -28.59 -9.28 -7.59
CA ALA A 630 -27.86 -8.26 -6.87
C ALA A 630 -26.49 -8.02 -7.47
N PHE A 631 -26.01 -6.79 -7.34
CA PHE A 631 -24.63 -6.46 -7.71
C PHE A 631 -23.65 -7.08 -6.72
N ILE A 632 -22.44 -7.35 -7.22
CA ILE A 632 -21.31 -7.81 -6.40
C ILE A 632 -20.82 -6.63 -5.59
N VAL A 633 -21.02 -6.69 -4.26
CA VAL A 633 -20.61 -5.64 -3.33
C VAL A 633 -19.40 -6.09 -2.53
N LYS A 634 -18.43 -5.19 -2.40
CA LYS A 634 -17.19 -5.37 -1.62
C LYS A 634 -16.91 -4.14 -0.74
N ASN A 635 -15.63 -3.79 -0.59
CA ASN A 635 -15.17 -2.74 0.32
C ASN A 635 -15.40 -1.33 -0.25
N LEU A 636 -15.24 -0.28 0.58
CA LEU A 636 -15.31 1.09 0.08
C LEU A 636 -13.97 1.52 -0.53
N PHE A 637 -12.87 1.25 0.18
CA PHE A 637 -11.52 1.59 -0.27
C PHE A 637 -10.59 0.41 -0.07
N GLU A 638 -9.77 0.10 -1.07
CA GLU A 638 -8.89 -1.06 -1.02
C GLU A 638 -7.49 -0.76 -1.58
N LEU A 639 -6.45 -1.12 -0.82
CA LEU A 639 -5.06 -1.10 -1.26
C LEU A 639 -4.49 -2.52 -1.23
N LYS A 640 -4.00 -2.97 -2.37
CA LYS A 640 -3.21 -4.19 -2.52
C LYS A 640 -1.82 -3.93 -3.11
N ASN A 641 -1.61 -2.75 -3.70
CA ASN A 641 -0.35 -2.33 -4.29
C ASN A 641 -0.30 -0.80 -4.33
N ALA A 642 0.28 -0.17 -3.32
CA ALA A 642 0.46 1.28 -3.25
C ALA A 642 1.50 1.67 -2.19
N GLU A 643 2.17 2.79 -2.39
CA GLU A 643 3.17 3.34 -1.49
C GLU A 643 3.00 4.86 -1.36
N ARG A 644 3.21 5.40 -0.16
CA ARG A 644 3.03 6.82 0.19
C ARG A 644 1.66 7.36 -0.22
N VAL A 645 0.64 6.91 0.50
CA VAL A 645 -0.76 7.26 0.26
C VAL A 645 -1.31 8.13 1.38
N LEU A 646 -1.88 9.28 1.04
CA LEU A 646 -2.58 10.15 1.96
C LEU A 646 -4.09 10.07 1.73
N ILE A 647 -4.82 9.60 2.73
CA ILE A 647 -6.29 9.50 2.75
C ILE A 647 -6.81 10.46 3.81
N GLU A 648 -7.32 11.64 3.41
CA GLU A 648 -7.62 12.72 4.35
C GLU A 648 -8.96 13.40 4.07
N GLY A 649 -9.77 13.57 5.12
CA GLY A 649 -11.00 14.37 5.05
C GLY A 649 -12.07 13.80 4.12
N ASN A 650 -12.09 12.48 3.91
CA ASN A 650 -13.11 11.82 3.11
C ASN A 650 -14.32 11.42 3.96
N VAL A 651 -15.46 11.25 3.30
CA VAL A 651 -16.65 10.59 3.85
C VAL A 651 -16.86 9.28 3.12
N LEU A 652 -16.95 8.17 3.86
CA LEU A 652 -17.13 6.83 3.30
C LEU A 652 -18.39 6.20 3.91
N GLU A 653 -19.39 5.91 3.08
CA GLU A 653 -20.69 5.43 3.54
C GLU A 653 -21.18 4.22 2.75
N ASN A 654 -21.79 3.31 3.50
CA ASN A 654 -22.50 2.13 3.05
C ASN A 654 -21.59 1.03 2.47
N ALA A 655 -21.33 0.03 3.28
CA ALA A 655 -20.74 -1.23 2.84
C ALA A 655 -21.41 -2.41 3.56
N TRP A 656 -21.61 -3.50 2.87
CA TRP A 656 -22.14 -4.74 3.44
C TRP A 656 -21.46 -5.93 2.84
N GLY A 657 -21.56 -7.09 3.47
CA GLY A 657 -21.04 -8.35 2.98
C GLY A 657 -21.97 -9.04 1.98
N GLY A 658 -21.70 -10.27 1.66
CA GLY A 658 -22.59 -11.13 0.87
C GLY A 658 -22.01 -11.72 -0.40
N PHE A 659 -20.83 -11.27 -0.79
CA PHE A 659 -20.04 -11.92 -1.84
C PHE A 659 -18.85 -12.68 -1.20
N SER A 660 -17.65 -12.22 -1.32
CA SER A 660 -16.46 -12.80 -0.69
C SER A 660 -15.89 -11.94 0.45
N GLN A 661 -16.59 -10.86 0.79
CA GLN A 661 -16.14 -9.85 1.73
C GLN A 661 -17.21 -9.64 2.82
N VAL A 662 -16.78 -9.02 3.92
CA VAL A 662 -17.65 -8.71 5.06
C VAL A 662 -18.09 -7.25 5.12
N GLY A 663 -17.76 -6.46 4.09
CA GLY A 663 -18.12 -5.05 3.98
C GLY A 663 -17.20 -4.15 4.80
N PHE A 664 -15.89 -4.24 4.61
CA PHE A 664 -14.94 -3.32 5.24
C PHE A 664 -15.08 -1.90 4.68
N ALA A 665 -14.94 -0.90 5.56
CA ALA A 665 -14.73 0.46 5.10
C ALA A 665 -13.36 0.60 4.43
N LEU A 666 -12.32 0.02 5.04
CA LEU A 666 -10.94 0.03 4.54
C LEU A 666 -10.37 -1.40 4.50
N LEU A 667 -9.70 -1.75 3.39
CA LEU A 667 -8.93 -2.99 3.28
C LEU A 667 -7.52 -2.67 2.76
N LEU A 668 -6.51 -2.94 3.59
CA LEU A 668 -5.12 -2.53 3.41
C LEU A 668 -4.20 -3.76 3.52
N THR A 669 -4.12 -4.53 2.45
CA THR A 669 -3.35 -5.78 2.44
C THR A 669 -2.67 -6.00 1.10
N PRO A 670 -1.35 -6.27 1.03
CA PRO A 670 -0.65 -6.51 -0.24
C PRO A 670 -0.97 -7.88 -0.87
N LYS A 671 -2.16 -8.43 -0.61
CA LYS A 671 -2.64 -9.69 -1.16
C LYS A 671 -3.22 -9.50 -2.55
N ASN A 672 -2.40 -9.68 -3.56
CA ASN A 672 -2.80 -9.56 -4.96
C ASN A 672 -3.15 -10.94 -5.55
N PRO A 673 -4.24 -11.09 -6.31
CA PRO A 673 -4.39 -12.26 -7.17
C PRO A 673 -3.39 -12.18 -8.33
N GLY A 674 -2.62 -13.24 -8.53
CA GLY A 674 -1.57 -13.30 -9.54
C GLY A 674 -0.18 -12.89 -9.03
N THR A 675 0.78 -12.80 -9.94
CA THR A 675 2.18 -12.52 -9.63
C THR A 675 2.40 -11.04 -9.40
N CYS A 676 2.84 -10.66 -8.22
CA CYS A 676 3.30 -9.33 -7.92
C CYS A 676 4.30 -9.34 -6.76
N SER A 677 5.56 -9.58 -7.09
CA SER A 677 6.65 -9.60 -6.09
C SER A 677 6.99 -8.21 -5.54
N VAL A 678 6.61 -7.16 -6.24
CA VAL A 678 6.83 -5.76 -5.85
C VAL A 678 5.63 -5.15 -5.12
N CYS A 679 4.50 -5.88 -5.02
CA CYS A 679 3.31 -5.37 -4.36
C CYS A 679 3.59 -5.09 -2.89
N LYS A 680 3.28 -3.90 -2.48
CA LYS A 680 3.35 -3.44 -1.10
C LYS A 680 2.16 -2.54 -0.77
N VAL A 681 1.85 -2.46 0.49
CA VAL A 681 0.96 -1.44 1.05
C VAL A 681 1.76 -0.79 2.18
N ARG A 682 2.46 0.30 1.85
CA ARG A 682 3.46 0.92 2.72
C ARG A 682 3.34 2.43 2.72
N ASP A 683 3.68 3.04 3.86
CA ASP A 683 3.62 4.49 4.05
C ASP A 683 2.19 5.02 3.82
N ILE A 684 1.24 4.54 4.62
CA ILE A 684 -0.17 4.85 4.49
C ILE A 684 -0.62 5.76 5.63
N THR A 685 -0.99 6.99 5.30
CA THR A 685 -1.57 7.94 6.25
C THR A 685 -3.08 8.05 6.04
N ILE A 686 -3.86 7.81 7.10
CA ILE A 686 -5.33 7.91 7.11
C ILE A 686 -5.71 8.81 8.26
N ARG A 687 -6.35 9.98 7.96
CA ARG A 687 -6.69 10.94 9.00
C ARG A 687 -7.86 11.84 8.66
N TYR A 688 -8.57 12.26 9.68
CA TYR A 688 -9.71 13.20 9.61
C TYR A 688 -10.85 12.71 8.72
N ASN A 689 -11.01 11.40 8.53
CA ASN A 689 -12.10 10.83 7.75
C ASN A 689 -13.30 10.47 8.63
N SER A 690 -14.47 10.39 7.98
CA SER A 690 -15.71 9.88 8.57
C SER A 690 -16.17 8.63 7.83
N PHE A 691 -16.26 7.53 8.55
CA PHE A 691 -16.72 6.22 8.06
C PHE A 691 -18.04 5.87 8.73
N SER A 692 -19.04 5.48 7.95
CA SER A 692 -20.36 5.17 8.47
C SER A 692 -21.04 4.04 7.70
N HIS A 693 -21.97 3.33 8.37
CA HIS A 693 -22.78 2.29 7.72
C HIS A 693 -21.94 1.20 7.02
N ALA A 694 -20.93 0.65 7.71
CA ALA A 694 -20.11 -0.43 7.17
C ALA A 694 -20.22 -1.70 8.03
N GLY A 695 -19.98 -2.84 7.40
CA GLY A 695 -20.02 -4.14 8.08
C GLY A 695 -18.86 -4.39 9.03
N ALA A 696 -17.72 -3.76 8.78
CA ALA A 696 -16.51 -3.77 9.58
C ALA A 696 -15.69 -2.50 9.31
N ALA A 697 -14.86 -2.06 10.27
CA ALA A 697 -14.12 -0.82 10.09
C ALA A 697 -12.93 -1.01 9.14
N MET A 698 -11.93 -1.78 9.53
CA MET A 698 -10.77 -1.96 8.67
C MET A 698 -10.10 -3.33 8.78
N GLN A 699 -9.44 -3.71 7.70
CA GLN A 699 -8.49 -4.83 7.68
C GLN A 699 -7.11 -4.31 7.31
N ILE A 700 -6.12 -4.65 8.13
CA ILE A 700 -4.70 -4.40 7.88
C ILE A 700 -3.97 -5.74 7.91
N GLY A 701 -3.01 -5.94 7.04
CA GLY A 701 -2.23 -7.17 7.08
C GLY A 701 -1.10 -7.23 6.08
N ASN A 702 -0.38 -8.34 6.12
CA ASN A 702 0.66 -8.68 5.18
C ASN A 702 0.47 -10.14 4.76
N GLY A 703 0.96 -10.56 3.60
CA GLY A 703 0.79 -11.96 3.24
C GLY A 703 1.03 -12.29 1.77
N LEU A 704 0.88 -13.58 1.50
CA LEU A 704 0.90 -14.11 0.14
C LEU A 704 -0.32 -13.64 -0.66
N SER A 705 -0.17 -13.57 -1.96
CA SER A 705 -1.30 -13.43 -2.88
C SER A 705 -2.29 -14.59 -2.74
N ASP A 706 -3.49 -14.43 -3.27
CA ASP A 706 -4.49 -15.50 -3.27
C ASP A 706 -4.04 -16.76 -4.03
N THR A 707 -3.09 -16.60 -4.94
CA THR A 707 -2.46 -17.69 -5.71
C THR A 707 -1.13 -18.17 -5.11
N GLY A 708 -0.73 -17.66 -3.94
CA GLY A 708 0.44 -18.12 -3.19
C GLY A 708 1.77 -17.43 -3.58
N PHE A 709 1.74 -16.37 -4.38
CA PHE A 709 2.94 -15.60 -4.70
C PHE A 709 3.26 -14.58 -3.58
N ALA A 710 4.56 -14.36 -3.34
CA ALA A 710 5.01 -13.39 -2.37
C ALA A 710 4.70 -11.96 -2.85
N ALA A 711 4.28 -11.13 -1.90
CA ALA A 711 4.31 -9.68 -1.99
C ALA A 711 5.52 -9.14 -1.22
N GLU A 712 5.82 -7.87 -1.35
CA GLU A 712 6.96 -7.27 -0.65
C GLU A 712 6.61 -7.05 0.84
N GLU A 713 5.70 -6.15 1.15
CA GLU A 713 5.32 -5.91 2.55
C GLU A 713 4.02 -5.12 2.74
N GLY A 714 3.50 -5.20 4.00
CA GLY A 714 2.53 -4.27 4.55
C GLY A 714 3.11 -3.63 5.82
N SER A 715 3.37 -2.31 5.81
CA SER A 715 4.10 -1.62 6.88
C SER A 715 3.89 -0.11 6.87
N HIS A 716 4.36 0.57 7.92
CA HIS A 716 4.32 2.03 8.06
C HIS A 716 2.92 2.61 7.89
N TYR A 717 2.00 2.23 8.76
CA TYR A 717 0.64 2.78 8.80
C TYR A 717 0.52 3.84 9.88
N SER A 718 0.05 5.03 9.53
CA SER A 718 -0.36 6.09 10.46
C SER A 718 -1.85 6.33 10.31
N ILE A 719 -2.63 5.96 11.31
CA ILE A 719 -4.10 6.05 11.28
C ILE A 719 -4.52 6.83 12.51
N HIS A 720 -5.04 8.05 12.31
CA HIS A 720 -5.41 8.88 13.45
C HIS A 720 -6.51 9.90 13.14
N ASP A 721 -7.17 10.35 14.19
CA ASP A 721 -8.25 11.33 14.11
C ASP A 721 -9.38 10.93 13.14
N ASP A 722 -9.69 9.66 13.07
CA ASP A 722 -10.77 9.11 12.25
C ASP A 722 -11.98 8.72 13.10
N VAL A 723 -13.17 8.88 12.52
CA VAL A 723 -14.44 8.48 13.16
C VAL A 723 -15.07 7.34 12.38
N PHE A 724 -15.36 6.25 13.07
CA PHE A 724 -16.14 5.11 12.59
C PHE A 724 -17.44 5.05 13.39
N ASP A 725 -18.57 5.32 12.77
CA ASP A 725 -19.85 5.22 13.40
C ASP A 725 -20.81 4.29 12.64
N ASP A 726 -21.86 3.85 13.30
CA ASP A 726 -22.86 2.92 12.77
C ASP A 726 -22.25 1.68 12.08
N MET A 727 -21.14 1.17 12.65
CA MET A 727 -20.53 -0.06 12.19
C MET A 727 -21.38 -1.27 12.56
N PHE A 728 -21.43 -2.28 11.69
CA PHE A 728 -22.29 -3.46 11.85
C PHE A 728 -23.76 -3.08 12.06
N TYR A 729 -24.26 -2.17 11.23
CA TYR A 729 -25.60 -1.58 11.35
C TYR A 729 -26.75 -2.61 11.22
N ALA A 730 -27.93 -2.24 11.66
CA ALA A 730 -29.10 -3.12 11.58
C ALA A 730 -29.47 -3.47 10.14
N GLY A 731 -29.54 -4.75 9.83
CA GLY A 731 -29.85 -5.24 8.49
C GLY A 731 -28.62 -5.42 7.59
N CYS A 732 -27.42 -5.20 8.10
CA CYS A 732 -26.18 -5.50 7.38
C CYS A 732 -26.13 -6.98 6.99
N ILE A 733 -25.98 -7.27 5.72
CA ILE A 733 -25.97 -8.66 5.18
C ILE A 733 -24.54 -9.21 5.24
N SER A 734 -24.41 -10.40 5.86
CA SER A 734 -23.14 -11.15 5.94
C SER A 734 -21.96 -10.37 6.53
N CYS A 735 -22.23 -9.42 7.38
CA CYS A 735 -21.24 -8.64 8.09
C CYS A 735 -20.74 -9.40 9.32
N ASN A 736 -19.47 -9.20 9.70
CA ASN A 736 -18.89 -9.86 10.88
C ASN A 736 -18.83 -8.98 12.13
N GLY A 737 -19.00 -7.66 11.98
CA GLY A 737 -19.01 -6.73 13.10
C GLY A 737 -17.67 -6.58 13.82
N VAL A 738 -16.57 -6.92 13.19
CA VAL A 738 -15.21 -6.73 13.71
C VAL A 738 -14.71 -5.34 13.35
N MET A 739 -14.25 -4.58 14.34
CA MET A 739 -13.77 -3.22 14.09
C MET A 739 -12.40 -3.23 13.43
N PHE A 740 -11.43 -3.94 14.00
CA PHE A 740 -10.07 -4.03 13.48
C PHE A 740 -9.71 -5.49 13.20
N GLN A 741 -9.57 -5.85 11.94
CA GLN A 741 -8.97 -7.11 11.55
C GLN A 741 -7.51 -6.89 11.21
N ILE A 742 -6.61 -7.36 12.06
CA ILE A 742 -5.16 -7.29 11.88
C ILE A 742 -4.68 -8.70 11.59
N SER A 743 -4.42 -9.00 10.30
CA SER A 743 -4.13 -10.36 9.88
C SER A 743 -3.00 -10.44 8.87
N SER A 744 -1.98 -11.23 9.21
CA SER A 744 -0.84 -11.51 8.35
C SER A 744 -0.66 -13.02 8.17
N ASP A 745 -0.16 -13.43 7.02
CA ASP A 745 0.11 -14.84 6.78
C ASP A 745 1.31 -15.31 7.59
N TYR A 746 1.14 -16.45 8.24
CA TYR A 746 2.17 -17.18 9.00
C TYR A 746 2.63 -18.44 8.28
N ARG A 747 2.05 -18.73 7.12
CA ARG A 747 2.35 -19.88 6.27
C ARG A 747 3.38 -19.51 5.21
N GLY A 748 4.19 -20.45 4.82
CA GLY A 748 5.21 -20.25 3.78
C GLY A 748 6.63 -20.24 4.32
N PRO A 749 7.61 -20.08 3.44
CA PRO A 749 9.03 -20.20 3.80
C PRO A 749 9.55 -19.02 4.65
N GLN A 750 8.86 -17.88 4.60
CA GLN A 750 9.13 -16.69 5.39
C GLN A 750 7.84 -16.19 6.00
N PRO A 751 7.78 -15.88 7.30
CA PRO A 751 6.64 -15.21 7.90
C PRO A 751 6.51 -13.78 7.36
N PHE A 752 5.27 -13.34 7.18
CA PHE A 752 4.97 -11.99 6.75
C PHE A 752 4.67 -11.12 7.97
N TRP A 753 5.71 -10.56 8.58
CA TRP A 753 5.56 -9.68 9.73
C TRP A 753 4.92 -8.36 9.33
N LEU A 754 3.89 -7.99 10.07
CA LEU A 754 3.36 -6.63 10.07
C LEU A 754 4.19 -5.80 11.04
N HIS A 755 4.57 -4.60 10.67
CA HIS A 755 5.38 -3.73 11.52
C HIS A 755 5.12 -2.25 11.25
N ASP A 756 5.47 -1.41 12.24
CA ASP A 756 5.33 0.03 12.16
C ASP A 756 3.87 0.46 11.89
N VAL A 757 2.96 0.01 12.74
CA VAL A 757 1.54 0.34 12.71
C VAL A 757 1.20 1.22 13.89
N SER A 758 0.80 2.46 13.64
CA SER A 758 0.28 3.39 14.65
C SER A 758 -1.20 3.68 14.40
N ILE A 759 -2.04 3.41 15.38
CA ILE A 759 -3.47 3.72 15.39
C ILE A 759 -3.75 4.53 16.66
N SER A 760 -3.98 5.83 16.51
CA SER A 760 -4.13 6.73 17.65
C SER A 760 -5.26 7.73 17.44
N HIS A 761 -5.86 8.20 18.53
CA HIS A 761 -6.96 9.17 18.45
C HIS A 761 -8.08 8.77 17.48
N VAL A 762 -8.43 7.49 17.40
CA VAL A 762 -9.56 7.00 16.61
C VAL A 762 -10.79 6.82 17.51
N THR A 763 -11.97 7.21 16.99
CA THR A 763 -13.23 6.96 17.66
C THR A 763 -14.06 5.94 16.88
N VAL A 764 -14.32 4.78 17.49
CA VAL A 764 -15.31 3.81 17.03
C VAL A 764 -16.53 3.90 17.93
N ALA A 765 -17.58 4.53 17.45
CA ALA A 765 -18.82 4.79 18.18
C ALA A 765 -19.98 4.00 17.54
N THR A 766 -20.27 2.82 18.08
CA THR A 766 -21.37 1.96 17.65
C THR A 766 -22.00 1.29 18.85
N GLU A 767 -23.23 0.78 18.75
CA GLU A 767 -23.86 -0.04 19.80
C GLU A 767 -23.85 -1.53 19.47
N ARG A 768 -23.28 -1.90 18.34
CA ARG A 768 -23.46 -3.24 17.75
C ARG A 768 -22.17 -3.96 17.43
N ALA A 769 -21.01 -3.43 17.84
CA ALA A 769 -19.75 -4.14 17.62
C ALA A 769 -19.85 -5.58 18.12
N HIS A 770 -19.46 -6.53 17.28
CA HIS A 770 -19.34 -7.93 17.67
C HIS A 770 -18.02 -8.16 18.41
N ALA A 771 -16.93 -7.64 17.88
CA ALA A 771 -15.62 -7.67 18.49
C ALA A 771 -14.79 -6.46 18.11
N GLY A 772 -13.99 -5.94 19.05
CA GLY A 772 -13.05 -4.86 18.76
C GLY A 772 -11.97 -5.29 17.78
N TRP A 773 -11.46 -6.50 17.94
CA TRP A 773 -10.34 -7.00 17.14
C TRP A 773 -10.51 -8.43 16.66
N THR A 774 -9.90 -8.75 15.53
CA THR A 774 -9.47 -10.09 15.13
C THR A 774 -7.99 -9.99 14.76
N ILE A 775 -7.16 -10.69 15.51
CA ILE A 775 -5.70 -10.64 15.33
C ILE A 775 -5.20 -12.02 14.95
N ALA A 776 -4.45 -12.09 13.85
CA ALA A 776 -3.83 -13.31 13.33
C ALA A 776 -2.50 -12.98 12.66
N GLY A 777 -1.47 -13.79 12.89
CA GLY A 777 -0.19 -13.54 12.21
C GLY A 777 0.94 -14.42 12.71
N PRO A 778 2.14 -14.20 12.21
CA PRO A 778 3.34 -14.81 12.75
C PRO A 778 3.69 -14.22 14.12
N ILE A 779 4.41 -14.99 14.93
CA ILE A 779 4.99 -14.51 16.20
C ILE A 779 6.12 -13.53 15.90
N GLY A 780 6.23 -12.44 16.66
CA GLY A 780 7.33 -11.49 16.58
C GLY A 780 7.12 -10.33 15.60
N GLN A 781 5.89 -9.95 15.34
CA GLN A 781 5.56 -8.65 14.71
C GLN A 781 6.10 -7.50 15.57
N LYS A 782 6.29 -6.30 15.02
CA LYS A 782 7.03 -5.21 15.68
C LYS A 782 6.33 -3.87 15.57
N ASN A 783 6.64 -2.97 16.51
CA ASN A 783 6.26 -1.57 16.49
C ASN A 783 4.74 -1.41 16.25
N PHE A 784 3.92 -2.00 17.10
CA PHE A 784 2.48 -1.82 17.09
C PHE A 784 2.08 -0.80 18.15
N GLU A 785 1.54 0.32 17.73
CA GLU A 785 0.96 1.33 18.62
C GLU A 785 -0.56 1.37 18.44
N PHE A 786 -1.25 1.28 19.57
CA PHE A 786 -2.69 1.48 19.66
C PHE A 786 -2.97 2.32 20.91
N SER A 787 -3.11 3.63 20.76
CA SER A 787 -3.10 4.57 21.87
C SER A 787 -4.14 5.67 21.73
N ASN A 788 -4.63 6.18 22.86
CA ASN A 788 -5.53 7.33 22.91
C ASN A 788 -6.85 7.16 22.13
N ASN A 789 -7.31 5.95 21.90
CA ASN A 789 -8.51 5.67 21.14
C ASN A 789 -9.76 5.56 22.01
N ILE A 790 -10.96 5.76 21.45
CA ILE A 790 -12.23 5.34 22.02
C ILE A 790 -12.82 4.24 21.14
N ILE A 791 -12.93 3.02 21.68
CA ILE A 791 -13.30 1.86 20.88
C ILE A 791 -14.47 1.11 21.53
N ASP A 792 -15.59 1.00 20.82
CA ASP A 792 -16.60 0.01 21.15
C ASP A 792 -16.11 -1.38 20.69
N SER A 793 -15.83 -2.26 21.63
CA SER A 793 -15.35 -3.60 21.37
C SER A 793 -16.44 -4.67 21.49
N GLY A 794 -17.67 -4.26 21.83
CA GLY A 794 -18.76 -5.20 22.01
C GLY A 794 -18.53 -6.26 23.11
N PRO A 795 -19.22 -7.42 23.02
CA PRO A 795 -19.11 -8.49 24.03
C PRO A 795 -17.85 -9.36 23.91
N TYR A 796 -17.11 -9.24 22.81
CA TYR A 796 -15.90 -10.02 22.57
C TYR A 796 -14.72 -9.09 22.33
N THR A 797 -13.64 -9.29 23.08
CA THR A 797 -12.41 -8.51 22.91
C THR A 797 -11.68 -8.91 21.65
N ASN A 798 -11.70 -10.18 21.31
CA ASN A 798 -11.09 -10.73 20.13
C ASN A 798 -11.94 -11.91 19.63
N SER A 799 -12.23 -11.97 18.34
CA SER A 799 -12.97 -13.06 17.71
C SER A 799 -11.99 -13.94 16.94
N ASN A 800 -11.91 -15.17 17.25
CA ASN A 800 -11.28 -16.29 16.54
C ASN A 800 -10.48 -17.20 17.47
N ALA A 801 -10.27 -18.41 17.04
CA ALA A 801 -9.47 -19.38 17.77
C ALA A 801 -8.28 -19.80 16.92
N GLY A 802 -7.11 -19.79 17.50
CA GLY A 802 -5.88 -20.20 16.84
C GLY A 802 -4.70 -20.15 17.78
N GLY A 803 -3.54 -20.46 17.28
CA GLY A 803 -2.29 -20.49 18.02
C GLY A 803 -1.47 -21.72 17.68
N GLY A 804 -0.17 -21.63 17.84
CA GLY A 804 0.77 -22.72 17.57
C GLY A 804 2.22 -22.26 17.66
N ALA A 805 3.14 -23.10 17.22
CA ALA A 805 4.57 -22.82 17.35
C ALA A 805 5.04 -21.60 16.53
N VAL A 806 4.34 -21.28 15.44
CA VAL A 806 4.72 -20.20 14.50
C VAL A 806 3.64 -19.14 14.33
N GLN A 807 2.43 -19.40 14.83
CA GLN A 807 1.28 -18.52 14.74
C GLN A 807 1.01 -17.91 16.10
N CYS A 808 0.86 -16.61 16.19
CA CYS A 808 0.50 -15.95 17.42
C CYS A 808 -0.91 -16.35 17.89
N TYR A 809 -1.08 -16.38 19.20
CA TYR A 809 -2.34 -16.79 19.80
C TYR A 809 -3.39 -15.70 19.58
N PHE A 810 -4.50 -16.07 18.95
CA PHE A 810 -5.69 -15.28 18.87
C PHE A 810 -6.90 -16.20 19.15
N GLY A 811 -7.84 -15.70 19.87
CA GLY A 811 -8.96 -16.50 20.27
C GLY A 811 -9.74 -15.77 21.37
N LYS A 812 -10.52 -16.51 22.17
CA LYS A 812 -11.18 -15.96 23.36
C LYS A 812 -10.17 -15.57 24.47
N ALA A 813 -8.91 -15.35 24.10
CA ALA A 813 -7.88 -14.92 25.03
C ALA A 813 -8.06 -13.45 25.38
N ALA A 814 -7.65 -13.10 26.59
CA ALA A 814 -7.56 -11.72 26.99
C ALA A 814 -6.57 -10.96 26.09
N MET A 815 -6.85 -9.71 25.79
CA MET A 815 -6.09 -8.90 24.82
C MET A 815 -4.59 -8.84 25.12
N LEU A 816 -4.22 -8.73 26.42
CA LEU A 816 -2.81 -8.75 26.82
C LEU A 816 -2.07 -9.99 26.33
N GLY A 817 -2.65 -11.19 26.51
CA GLY A 817 -2.00 -12.42 26.05
C GLY A 817 -1.91 -12.53 24.52
N VAL A 818 -2.83 -11.89 23.79
CA VAL A 818 -2.77 -11.81 22.33
C VAL A 818 -1.63 -10.89 21.90
N LEU A 819 -1.51 -9.71 22.50
CA LEU A 819 -0.47 -8.75 22.20
C LEU A 819 0.92 -9.33 22.51
N ASP A 820 1.11 -9.90 23.70
CA ASP A 820 2.36 -10.55 24.12
C ASP A 820 2.76 -11.72 23.21
N SER A 821 1.78 -12.41 22.63
CA SER A 821 2.03 -13.52 21.70
C SER A 821 2.38 -13.04 20.30
N CYS A 822 1.79 -11.94 19.83
CA CYS A 822 1.87 -11.50 18.43
C CYS A 822 3.03 -10.53 18.19
N TRP A 823 3.30 -9.63 19.14
CA TRP A 823 4.29 -8.56 18.96
C TRP A 823 5.45 -8.71 19.93
N SER A 824 6.66 -8.47 19.43
CA SER A 824 7.86 -8.37 20.28
C SER A 824 7.96 -7.02 20.97
N ASP A 825 7.37 -5.98 20.40
CA ASP A 825 7.23 -4.66 21.00
C ASP A 825 5.90 -4.03 20.56
N TYR A 826 5.21 -3.47 21.52
CA TYR A 826 3.95 -2.75 21.26
C TYR A 826 3.69 -1.71 22.37
N SER A 827 2.88 -0.73 22.02
CA SER A 827 2.25 0.22 22.95
C SER A 827 0.72 0.12 22.81
N PHE A 828 0.04 -0.20 23.88
CA PHE A 828 -1.42 -0.27 23.93
C PHE A 828 -1.90 0.43 25.20
N THR A 829 -2.08 1.76 25.11
CA THR A 829 -2.24 2.62 26.30
C THR A 829 -3.27 3.74 26.08
N GLU A 830 -3.80 4.27 27.17
CA GLU A 830 -4.73 5.42 27.23
C GLU A 830 -5.96 5.28 26.32
N ASN A 831 -6.33 4.04 25.99
CA ASN A 831 -7.56 3.79 25.25
C ASN A 831 -8.76 3.73 26.18
N VAL A 832 -9.89 4.26 25.76
CA VAL A 832 -11.19 4.06 26.38
C VAL A 832 -11.90 2.91 25.66
N ILE A 833 -11.96 1.76 26.32
CA ILE A 833 -12.49 0.54 25.74
C ILE A 833 -13.88 0.30 26.28
N VAL A 834 -14.89 0.43 25.43
CA VAL A 834 -16.27 0.13 25.76
C VAL A 834 -16.53 -1.35 25.57
N THR A 835 -16.81 -2.08 26.65
CA THR A 835 -16.96 -3.53 26.59
C THR A 835 -17.87 -4.08 27.69
N THR A 836 -18.61 -5.12 27.35
CA THR A 836 -19.37 -5.95 28.31
C THR A 836 -18.69 -7.29 28.55
N ALA A 837 -17.51 -7.53 27.97
CA ALA A 837 -16.74 -8.77 28.17
C ALA A 837 -16.31 -8.92 29.63
N LYS A 838 -16.46 -10.13 30.17
CA LYS A 838 -16.17 -10.42 31.59
C LYS A 838 -14.68 -10.67 31.88
N ASN A 839 -13.92 -11.07 30.88
CA ASN A 839 -12.50 -11.39 31.01
C ASN A 839 -11.66 -10.31 30.34
N ASN A 840 -11.44 -9.22 31.06
CA ASN A 840 -10.74 -8.03 30.54
C ASN A 840 -9.34 -7.96 31.13
N ASN A 841 -8.40 -8.70 30.56
CA ASN A 841 -6.99 -8.48 30.88
C ASN A 841 -6.40 -7.55 29.79
N TRP A 842 -6.60 -6.25 30.01
CA TRP A 842 -6.03 -5.21 29.15
C TRP A 842 -4.63 -4.86 29.64
N PRO A 843 -3.75 -4.41 28.74
CA PRO A 843 -2.50 -3.76 29.16
C PRO A 843 -2.76 -2.61 30.12
N VAL A 844 -1.82 -2.39 31.04
CA VAL A 844 -1.90 -1.29 32.01
C VAL A 844 -1.95 0.07 31.29
N GLY A 845 -2.65 1.04 31.89
CA GLY A 845 -2.80 2.38 31.31
C GLY A 845 -4.03 2.57 30.44
N ASN A 846 -4.90 1.56 30.31
CA ASN A 846 -6.16 1.70 29.57
C ASN A 846 -7.36 1.90 30.50
N TYR A 847 -8.41 2.51 30.00
CA TYR A 847 -9.65 2.76 30.68
C TYR A 847 -10.76 1.86 30.12
N THR A 848 -11.69 1.43 30.97
CA THR A 848 -12.85 0.63 30.54
C THR A 848 -14.15 1.32 30.88
N ALA A 849 -15.08 1.30 29.92
CA ALA A 849 -16.47 1.71 30.13
C ALA A 849 -17.39 0.50 29.95
N SER A 850 -18.36 0.31 30.86
CA SER A 850 -19.32 -0.80 30.81
C SER A 850 -20.39 -0.65 29.72
N GLY A 851 -20.39 0.46 29.00
CA GLY A 851 -21.31 0.78 27.92
C GLY A 851 -20.99 2.16 27.35
N ILE A 852 -21.45 2.41 26.16
CA ILE A 852 -21.13 3.63 25.39
C ILE A 852 -21.60 4.90 26.10
N ALA A 853 -22.72 4.85 26.86
CA ALA A 853 -23.18 5.97 27.66
C ALA A 853 -22.16 6.40 28.74
N GLY A 854 -21.34 5.47 29.24
CA GLY A 854 -20.29 5.73 30.24
C GLY A 854 -19.11 6.51 29.67
N VAL A 855 -18.97 6.61 28.37
CA VAL A 855 -17.93 7.42 27.71
C VAL A 855 -18.22 8.91 27.91
N GLY A 856 -19.48 9.31 27.92
CA GLY A 856 -19.87 10.70 28.11
C GLY A 856 -19.62 11.58 26.89
N PHE A 857 -20.06 11.16 25.72
CA PHE A 857 -20.08 12.00 24.51
C PHE A 857 -21.08 13.16 24.67
N VAL A 858 -20.83 14.29 24.00
CA VAL A 858 -21.76 15.42 23.94
C VAL A 858 -23.10 14.97 23.35
N ASN A 859 -23.11 14.18 22.31
CA ASN A 859 -24.29 13.55 21.74
C ASN A 859 -23.92 12.27 21.02
N PHE A 860 -24.19 11.12 21.59
CA PHE A 860 -23.94 9.83 20.96
C PHE A 860 -24.87 9.54 19.77
N ASN A 861 -26.13 10.00 19.82
CA ASN A 861 -27.15 9.82 18.79
C ASN A 861 -27.31 8.36 18.30
N GLY A 862 -27.22 7.38 19.20
CA GLY A 862 -27.31 5.97 18.83
C GLY A 862 -26.17 5.46 17.95
N GLY A 863 -25.04 6.15 17.92
CA GLY A 863 -23.87 5.81 17.10
C GLY A 863 -24.03 6.13 15.62
N VAL A 864 -24.95 7.03 15.26
CA VAL A 864 -25.23 7.43 13.88
C VAL A 864 -25.17 8.94 13.74
N GLY A 865 -24.10 9.47 13.14
CA GLY A 865 -23.92 10.90 12.90
C GLY A 865 -23.92 11.76 14.18
N GLY A 866 -23.37 11.25 15.27
CA GLY A 866 -23.32 11.90 16.57
C GLY A 866 -22.32 13.05 16.67
N ASN A 867 -22.28 13.67 17.86
CA ASN A 867 -21.19 14.52 18.28
C ASN A 867 -20.36 13.76 19.31
N TYR A 868 -19.33 13.12 18.83
CA TYR A 868 -18.47 12.24 19.63
C TYR A 868 -17.37 12.98 20.41
N GLN A 869 -17.45 14.31 20.55
CA GLN A 869 -16.63 15.04 21.52
C GLN A 869 -16.98 14.59 22.93
N LEU A 870 -15.97 14.47 23.79
CA LEU A 870 -16.23 14.22 25.21
C LEU A 870 -16.87 15.45 25.87
N ALA A 871 -17.97 15.23 26.57
CA ALA A 871 -18.63 16.28 27.36
C ALA A 871 -17.71 16.73 28.51
N ALA A 872 -17.93 17.94 29.03
CA ALA A 872 -17.11 18.51 30.10
C ALA A 872 -17.05 17.66 31.37
N ASN A 873 -18.08 16.85 31.63
CA ASN A 873 -18.18 15.93 32.77
C ASN A 873 -17.77 14.49 32.43
N SER A 874 -17.25 14.21 31.26
CA SER A 874 -16.74 12.88 30.92
C SER A 874 -15.60 12.48 31.85
N PRO A 875 -15.60 11.25 32.40
CA PRO A 875 -14.50 10.78 33.24
C PRO A 875 -13.17 10.60 32.46
N TYR A 876 -13.23 10.63 31.14
CA TYR A 876 -12.07 10.44 30.25
C TYR A 876 -11.52 11.75 29.69
N LYS A 877 -12.10 12.88 30.05
CA LYS A 877 -11.60 14.19 29.61
C LYS A 877 -10.14 14.42 29.95
N GLY A 878 -9.31 14.75 28.97
CA GLY A 878 -7.86 14.99 29.14
C GLY A 878 -7.06 13.75 29.54
N LYS A 879 -7.51 12.55 29.21
CA LYS A 879 -6.87 11.28 29.59
C LYS A 879 -5.98 10.66 28.52
N ALA A 880 -5.84 11.29 27.37
CA ALA A 880 -4.85 10.86 26.37
C ALA A 880 -3.42 11.13 26.85
N ALA A 881 -2.46 10.36 26.35
CA ALA A 881 -1.04 10.49 26.72
C ALA A 881 -0.45 11.88 26.39
N ASP A 882 -0.98 12.54 25.37
CA ASP A 882 -0.58 13.89 24.95
C ASP A 882 -1.32 15.02 25.71
N GLY A 883 -2.13 14.65 26.71
CA GLY A 883 -2.93 15.59 27.53
C GLY A 883 -4.21 16.07 26.87
N LYS A 884 -4.54 15.60 25.67
CA LYS A 884 -5.82 15.85 25.00
C LYS A 884 -6.90 14.86 25.49
N ASP A 885 -8.03 14.89 24.83
CA ASP A 885 -9.07 13.89 24.99
C ASP A 885 -8.71 12.63 24.19
N PRO A 886 -8.93 11.42 24.69
CA PRO A 886 -8.90 10.22 23.87
C PRO A 886 -10.01 10.26 22.80
N GLY A 887 -9.77 9.53 21.71
CA GLY A 887 -10.59 9.54 20.52
C GLY A 887 -10.24 10.67 19.55
N ALA A 888 -10.93 10.72 18.42
CA ALA A 888 -10.66 11.66 17.34
C ALA A 888 -10.90 13.14 17.74
N ASP A 889 -10.11 14.04 17.18
CA ASP A 889 -10.43 15.46 17.21
C ASP A 889 -11.64 15.73 16.32
N ILE A 890 -12.82 15.65 16.92
CA ILE A 890 -14.11 15.81 16.23
C ILE A 890 -14.23 17.18 15.57
N THR A 891 -13.57 18.21 16.10
CA THR A 891 -13.59 19.54 15.49
C THR A 891 -12.80 19.54 14.19
N ALA A 892 -11.60 18.95 14.19
CA ALA A 892 -10.77 18.82 13.01
C ALA A 892 -11.45 17.91 11.95
N VAL A 893 -11.98 16.76 12.36
CA VAL A 893 -12.73 15.86 11.46
C VAL A 893 -13.90 16.60 10.79
N LYS A 894 -14.77 17.28 11.56
CA LYS A 894 -15.88 18.05 11.01
C LYS A 894 -15.45 19.14 10.04
N ALA A 895 -14.33 19.81 10.33
CA ALA A 895 -13.79 20.84 9.43
C ALA A 895 -13.25 20.21 8.12
N ALA A 896 -12.55 19.07 8.22
CA ALA A 896 -11.98 18.37 7.06
C ALA A 896 -13.08 17.83 6.11
N VAL A 897 -14.17 17.27 6.66
CA VAL A 897 -15.28 16.71 5.88
C VAL A 897 -16.39 17.70 5.54
N ALA A 898 -16.27 18.97 5.93
CA ALA A 898 -17.29 19.97 5.67
C ALA A 898 -17.55 20.12 4.16
N GLY A 899 -18.83 19.95 3.73
CA GLY A 899 -19.24 20.05 2.32
C GLY A 899 -18.77 18.88 1.44
N VAL A 900 -18.36 17.76 2.03
CA VAL A 900 -17.96 16.54 1.27
C VAL A 900 -19.18 15.69 0.89
N ARG A 901 -20.26 15.65 1.72
CA ARG A 901 -21.54 14.99 1.38
C ARG A 901 -22.35 15.77 0.36
#